data_c5b397d5703ad381368ea87b72f9b5fb
#
_entry.id   c5b397d5703ad381368ea87b72f9b5fb
#
_cell.length_a   1.000
_cell.length_b   1.000
_cell.length_c   1.000
_cell.angle_alpha   90.00
_cell.angle_beta   90.00
_cell.angle_gamma   90.00
#
_symmetry.space_group_name_H-M   'P 1'
#
loop_
_entity.id
_entity.type
_entity.pdbx_description
1 polymer ?
#
loop_
_entity_poly.entity_id
_entity_poly.type
_entity_poly.pdbx_seq_one_letter_code
_entity_poly.pdbx_strand_id
1 'polypeptide(L)'
;MKRWLFICIITLLVWGLSTLSAWAQHTLSGTVVSKTDNTPIEMATVRLFVYPKANMPAPPAGMPAPPKGMPTPPAGMPAMPTDMPDSVLVQGAQTTYDGMFVLNNIRPGVYKLYISSVGFGEVVRDIEMPNQHLDLPTIRLVEQVQHLAEVSVQGKAAEMTVKGDTIEYNTAAYQVAENATVEELLKKMNGVEVDKEGKVTINGEEIKGVRVDGKKFFGNDVQTATKNIPAEMIDKIQVIDEKSDMAKLTGFEDDDTERIINLSLKKNRKKGVFGNYSAGLGADLVTDNGLWFGYDKQFLPNDFRYNANIFTNIMLGESQTTILGSAGNNNEIRSGRGRGNWGGQNAGITWAENLGVNTNVDLTSKIKAKDHTTSLLLGGDATLNHSKNDTRTQSNKESYTDEYTYINNDSTNKLSHAWDAQMRLELEYQIDTLNKLILRPTVSYTYNEQTSYNAYTFDRDTVVDTLNQVVRINDGYQNQYSQSEKISAGIRAIYNRKFMRPGRALTMQANMDFSNTDGTTQTYSFDQLRGLAMVDQRTYSGNDAYSYSLRTSYVEPLYKTNHLLEMVLSLSGNNRISEKNQYTQDATTGDYTVYDSVYSNNLQNSMYSEQLELNYRWVEQKFDLMVGARAIAQQTQSKTYYGNVLARDTLYNKWNFSPNMNFRYRFERKKFARIIYRGSSQQPSITQMEPVRNNSDALNETVGNMGLQPAYRHNIFMMYSSFNQDKFSSFMTGLRATITEDALVNNTIYDQTGKRYMQTVNADIIPWNIGWDMMSNTPFANKMLQLHTRTAVNYNERVAYVLREQDAAAIEQMIDAGTMPLGEASHTGNLRVSSDISLRFTHKIVDIGIKNTNIYSLTRNSLNDQSKSHIGDWIITGDVTFHLPKNWNIATDIGFTGRYGYTGVTDPNEVVWNASIDKTWNNATLTLKVYDLLHDKKNIIQNVGEDYVSYQKFNTLPTYAMLTFTYKFNRMGGLKAKGAAGFMQDMIEGGGPRPMPGGTPPPMPPR
;
A
#
# COMPACT_ATOMS: atom_id res chain seq x y z
N MET A 1 1.17 44.45 8.02
CA MET A 1 0.23 45.00 7.04
C MET A 1 0.02 44.09 5.82
N LYS A 2 1.05 43.46 5.22
CA LYS A 2 0.87 42.54 4.05
C LYS A 2 0.09 41.25 4.33
N ARG A 3 0.12 40.73 5.58
CA ARG A 3 -0.64 39.51 5.97
C ARG A 3 -2.16 39.71 6.03
N TRP A 4 -2.59 40.90 6.46
CA TRP A 4 -4.02 41.23 6.54
C TRP A 4 -4.67 41.47 5.19
N LEU A 5 -3.90 41.97 4.22
CA LEU A 5 -4.40 42.22 2.87
C LEU A 5 -4.74 40.88 2.14
N PHE A 6 -3.93 39.83 2.39
CA PHE A 6 -4.12 38.51 1.80
C PHE A 6 -5.40 37.81 2.37
N ILE A 7 -5.65 37.94 3.67
CA ILE A 7 -6.85 37.42 4.31
C ILE A 7 -8.11 38.18 3.84
N CYS A 8 -8.01 39.51 3.70
CA CYS A 8 -9.14 40.34 3.22
C CYS A 8 -9.49 40.08 1.74
N ILE A 9 -8.51 39.76 0.88
CA ILE A 9 -8.76 39.40 -0.52
C ILE A 9 -9.46 38.04 -0.62
N ILE A 10 -9.07 37.08 0.23
CA ILE A 10 -9.72 35.76 0.30
C ILE A 10 -11.14 35.84 0.83
N THR A 11 -11.39 36.65 1.85
CA THR A 11 -12.75 36.84 2.38
C THR A 11 -13.68 37.59 1.40
N LEU A 12 -13.17 38.53 0.63
CA LEU A 12 -13.93 39.24 -0.40
C LEU A 12 -14.25 38.35 -1.61
N LEU A 13 -13.35 37.44 -2.00
CA LEU A 13 -13.62 36.42 -3.04
C LEU A 13 -14.68 35.40 -2.64
N VAL A 14 -14.71 35.01 -1.36
CA VAL A 14 -15.70 34.05 -0.83
C VAL A 14 -17.09 34.71 -0.70
N TRP A 15 -17.16 36.03 -0.42
CA TRP A 15 -18.44 36.75 -0.34
C TRP A 15 -19.01 37.11 -1.72
N GLY A 16 -18.19 37.35 -2.71
CA GLY A 16 -18.63 37.70 -4.07
C GLY A 16 -19.28 36.54 -4.86
N LEU A 17 -19.06 35.29 -4.44
CA LEU A 17 -19.57 34.09 -5.14
C LEU A 17 -20.92 33.57 -4.58
N SER A 18 -21.45 34.17 -3.55
CA SER A 18 -22.67 33.66 -2.87
C SER A 18 -24.00 34.15 -3.42
N THR A 19 -24.03 34.90 -4.52
CA THR A 19 -25.30 35.50 -5.06
C THR A 19 -25.74 34.96 -6.42
N LEU A 20 -25.48 33.69 -6.74
CA LEU A 20 -26.09 33.08 -7.95
C LEU A 20 -27.22 32.15 -7.56
N SER A 21 -28.37 32.46 -8.11
CA SER A 21 -29.73 31.92 -7.86
C SER A 21 -29.78 30.38 -7.78
N ALA A 22 -30.35 29.87 -6.70
CA ALA A 22 -30.78 28.48 -6.56
C ALA A 22 -31.95 28.19 -7.50
N TRP A 23 -31.74 27.32 -8.48
CA TRP A 23 -32.83 26.67 -9.22
C TRP A 23 -33.31 25.48 -8.39
N ALA A 24 -34.60 25.47 -8.06
CA ALA A 24 -35.20 24.35 -7.33
C ALA A 24 -35.08 23.05 -8.13
N GLN A 25 -34.47 22.04 -7.57
CA GLN A 25 -34.34 20.69 -8.15
C GLN A 25 -35.34 19.77 -7.44
N HIS A 26 -36.18 19.07 -8.19
CA HIS A 26 -37.25 18.24 -7.66
C HIS A 26 -36.83 16.78 -7.62
N THR A 27 -37.24 16.05 -6.59
CA THR A 27 -36.95 14.61 -6.40
C THR A 27 -38.21 13.79 -6.53
N LEU A 28 -38.06 12.60 -7.10
CA LEU A 28 -39.10 11.56 -7.15
C LEU A 28 -38.64 10.40 -6.27
N SER A 29 -39.41 10.07 -5.24
CA SER A 29 -39.12 8.97 -4.30
C SER A 29 -40.31 8.00 -4.19
N GLY A 30 -40.05 6.83 -3.66
CA GLY A 30 -41.05 5.82 -3.38
C GLY A 30 -40.50 4.54 -2.79
N THR A 31 -41.36 3.65 -2.33
CA THR A 31 -41.05 2.36 -1.73
C THR A 31 -41.62 1.22 -2.55
N VAL A 32 -40.83 0.17 -2.78
CA VAL A 32 -41.19 -1.04 -3.53
C VAL A 32 -41.24 -2.24 -2.57
N VAL A 33 -42.38 -2.93 -2.54
CA VAL A 33 -42.59 -4.08 -1.67
C VAL A 33 -43.20 -5.25 -2.43
N SER A 34 -43.06 -6.48 -1.93
CA SER A 34 -43.83 -7.64 -2.42
C SER A 34 -45.33 -7.48 -2.11
N LYS A 35 -46.18 -7.85 -3.04
CA LYS A 35 -47.63 -7.82 -2.84
C LYS A 35 -48.07 -8.92 -1.89
N THR A 36 -47.35 -10.02 -1.79
CA THR A 36 -47.72 -11.23 -1.06
C THR A 36 -47.57 -11.07 0.45
N ASP A 37 -46.46 -10.46 0.90
CA ASP A 37 -46.08 -10.38 2.31
C ASP A 37 -45.69 -8.97 2.77
N ASN A 38 -45.79 -7.96 1.91
CA ASN A 38 -45.35 -6.56 2.13
C ASN A 38 -43.88 -6.43 2.53
N THR A 39 -43.04 -7.43 2.25
CA THR A 39 -41.60 -7.31 2.48
C THR A 39 -40.94 -6.32 1.49
N PRO A 40 -40.02 -5.46 1.90
CA PRO A 40 -39.29 -4.59 1.01
C PRO A 40 -38.53 -5.37 -0.06
N ILE A 41 -38.54 -4.92 -1.31
CA ILE A 41 -37.79 -5.54 -2.40
C ILE A 41 -36.50 -4.74 -2.59
N GLU A 42 -35.41 -5.32 -2.17
CA GLU A 42 -34.07 -4.78 -2.38
C GLU A 42 -33.60 -4.96 -3.82
N MET A 43 -32.83 -4.02 -4.36
CA MET A 43 -32.22 -4.09 -5.68
C MET A 43 -33.22 -4.15 -6.84
N ALA A 44 -34.49 -3.78 -6.63
CA ALA A 44 -35.39 -3.59 -7.73
C ALA A 44 -34.90 -2.43 -8.62
N THR A 45 -34.89 -2.66 -9.92
CA THR A 45 -34.44 -1.68 -10.91
C THR A 45 -35.60 -0.72 -11.21
N VAL A 46 -35.39 0.54 -10.95
CA VAL A 46 -36.34 1.64 -11.22
C VAL A 46 -35.77 2.47 -12.38
N ARG A 47 -36.58 2.65 -13.46
CA ARG A 47 -36.16 3.39 -14.65
C ARG A 47 -37.26 4.40 -15.03
N LEU A 48 -36.87 5.64 -15.22
CA LEU A 48 -37.76 6.74 -15.61
C LEU A 48 -37.51 7.11 -17.07
N PHE A 49 -38.56 7.04 -17.88
CA PHE A 49 -38.53 7.38 -19.31
C PHE A 49 -39.41 8.58 -19.63
N VAL A 50 -38.95 9.41 -20.56
CA VAL A 50 -39.75 10.45 -21.21
C VAL A 50 -40.07 10.01 -22.65
N TYR A 51 -41.29 10.31 -23.07
CA TYR A 51 -41.75 10.08 -24.44
C TYR A 51 -41.82 11.44 -25.17
N PRO A 52 -40.88 11.75 -26.05
CA PRO A 52 -40.83 13.08 -26.71
C PRO A 52 -42.08 13.46 -27.45
N LYS A 53 -42.82 12.48 -27.98
CA LYS A 53 -44.10 12.71 -28.70
C LYS A 53 -45.28 13.12 -27.80
N ALA A 54 -45.22 12.85 -26.49
CA ALA A 54 -46.28 13.16 -25.54
C ALA A 54 -46.21 14.60 -24.96
N ASN A 55 -45.08 15.28 -25.11
CA ASN A 55 -44.80 16.59 -24.54
C ASN A 55 -44.80 17.71 -25.60
N MET A 56 -45.17 17.45 -26.84
CA MET A 56 -45.37 18.53 -27.81
C MET A 56 -46.72 19.20 -27.56
N PRO A 57 -46.77 20.55 -27.43
CA PRO A 57 -48.07 21.25 -27.39
C PRO A 57 -48.85 20.97 -28.67
N ALA A 58 -50.15 20.69 -28.54
CA ALA A 58 -51.00 20.47 -29.70
C ALA A 58 -50.93 21.67 -30.63
N PRO A 59 -50.80 21.45 -31.95
CA PRO A 59 -50.77 22.54 -32.89
C PRO A 59 -52.08 23.34 -32.79
N PRO A 60 -52.04 24.69 -32.92
CA PRO A 60 -53.22 25.49 -32.80
C PRO A 60 -54.29 25.08 -33.86
N ALA A 61 -55.47 24.88 -33.37
CA ALA A 61 -56.61 24.50 -34.23
C ALA A 61 -56.83 25.59 -35.28
N GLY A 62 -56.57 25.29 -36.55
CA GLY A 62 -56.83 26.19 -37.65
C GLY A 62 -55.89 26.17 -38.87
N MET A 63 -54.89 25.29 -38.90
CA MET A 63 -54.06 25.14 -40.10
C MET A 63 -54.66 24.09 -41.06
N PRO A 64 -54.93 24.42 -42.35
CA PRO A 64 -55.36 23.45 -43.34
C PRO A 64 -54.26 22.45 -43.71
N ALA A 65 -54.68 21.22 -43.99
CA ALA A 65 -53.78 20.16 -44.44
C ALA A 65 -53.03 20.52 -45.73
N PRO A 66 -51.72 20.22 -45.86
CA PRO A 66 -51.01 20.51 -47.08
C PRO A 66 -51.52 19.69 -48.27
N PRO A 67 -51.60 20.27 -49.47
CA PRO A 67 -52.09 19.58 -50.65
C PRO A 67 -51.14 18.47 -51.11
N LYS A 68 -51.69 17.34 -51.52
CA LYS A 68 -51.00 16.24 -52.16
C LYS A 68 -50.40 16.72 -53.50
N GLY A 69 -49.07 16.67 -53.64
CA GLY A 69 -48.40 16.89 -54.92
C GLY A 69 -47.30 17.97 -54.94
N MET A 70 -46.33 17.88 -54.04
CA MET A 70 -45.07 18.68 -54.25
C MET A 70 -43.91 17.75 -54.61
N PRO A 71 -43.03 18.16 -55.52
CA PRO A 71 -41.88 17.36 -55.97
C PRO A 71 -40.79 17.32 -54.89
N THR A 72 -40.06 16.20 -54.85
CA THR A 72 -38.90 15.95 -53.98
C THR A 72 -37.86 17.10 -54.02
N PRO A 73 -37.35 17.52 -52.85
CA PRO A 73 -36.27 18.51 -52.79
C PRO A 73 -34.96 17.98 -53.37
N PRO A 74 -34.07 18.88 -53.89
CA PRO A 74 -32.82 18.49 -54.52
C PRO A 74 -31.84 17.90 -53.49
N ALA A 75 -31.04 16.93 -53.94
CA ALA A 75 -29.99 16.26 -53.19
C ALA A 75 -28.95 17.25 -52.59
N GLY A 76 -28.89 17.33 -51.27
CA GLY A 76 -27.89 18.19 -50.57
C GLY A 76 -28.29 18.73 -49.21
N MET A 77 -29.51 18.52 -48.73
CA MET A 77 -29.85 18.84 -47.34
C MET A 77 -29.79 17.58 -46.50
N PRO A 78 -29.19 17.60 -45.27
CA PRO A 78 -29.23 16.46 -44.39
C PRO A 78 -30.66 16.13 -44.02
N ALA A 79 -31.07 14.91 -44.30
CA ALA A 79 -32.35 14.36 -43.91
C ALA A 79 -32.46 14.47 -42.37
N MET A 80 -33.61 15.00 -41.88
CA MET A 80 -33.94 14.88 -40.46
C MET A 80 -33.95 13.38 -40.10
N PRO A 81 -33.33 12.97 -38.96
CA PRO A 81 -33.34 11.58 -38.56
C PRO A 81 -34.76 11.10 -38.31
N THR A 82 -35.22 10.14 -39.09
CA THR A 82 -36.54 9.49 -38.95
C THR A 82 -36.57 8.45 -37.79
N ASP A 83 -35.48 8.22 -37.13
CA ASP A 83 -35.34 7.30 -35.98
C ASP A 83 -35.09 8.06 -34.66
N MET A 84 -36.09 8.82 -34.17
CA MET A 84 -36.13 9.15 -32.77
C MET A 84 -36.64 7.93 -32.01
N PRO A 85 -35.88 7.46 -30.99
CA PRO A 85 -36.35 6.34 -30.15
C PRO A 85 -37.68 6.71 -29.50
N ASP A 86 -38.63 5.79 -29.50
CA ASP A 86 -39.97 5.99 -28.94
C ASP A 86 -39.97 6.40 -27.46
N SER A 87 -38.88 6.20 -26.76
CA SER A 87 -38.68 6.62 -25.36
C SER A 87 -37.19 6.88 -25.05
N VAL A 88 -36.91 7.87 -24.21
CA VAL A 88 -35.57 8.21 -23.75
C VAL A 88 -35.48 7.97 -22.25
N LEU A 89 -34.49 7.20 -21.79
CA LEU A 89 -34.20 7.01 -20.37
C LEU A 89 -33.70 8.33 -19.77
N VAL A 90 -34.43 8.84 -18.80
CA VAL A 90 -34.09 10.08 -18.07
C VAL A 90 -33.14 9.76 -16.90
N GLN A 91 -33.52 8.77 -16.07
CA GLN A 91 -32.74 8.36 -14.92
C GLN A 91 -33.11 6.93 -14.48
N GLY A 92 -32.21 6.24 -13.82
CA GLY A 92 -32.44 4.95 -13.18
C GLY A 92 -31.87 4.93 -11.76
N ALA A 93 -32.46 4.12 -10.88
CA ALA A 93 -32.02 3.83 -9.54
C ALA A 93 -32.28 2.37 -9.20
N GLN A 94 -31.66 1.90 -8.13
CA GLN A 94 -31.99 0.61 -7.50
C GLN A 94 -32.58 0.89 -6.12
N THR A 95 -33.54 0.05 -5.70
CA THR A 95 -34.08 0.15 -4.37
C THR A 95 -33.07 -0.29 -3.31
N THR A 96 -33.07 0.41 -2.18
CA THR A 96 -32.31 0.05 -0.98
C THR A 96 -32.88 -1.21 -0.32
N TYR A 97 -32.21 -1.69 0.73
CA TYR A 97 -32.67 -2.86 1.50
C TYR A 97 -34.06 -2.67 2.12
N ASP A 98 -34.51 -1.42 2.36
CA ASP A 98 -35.85 -1.07 2.81
C ASP A 98 -36.84 -0.90 1.64
N GLY A 99 -36.44 -1.25 0.41
CA GLY A 99 -37.24 -1.14 -0.78
C GLY A 99 -37.39 0.27 -1.33
N MET A 100 -36.65 1.25 -0.81
CA MET A 100 -36.80 2.66 -1.19
C MET A 100 -35.93 3.03 -2.39
N PHE A 101 -36.42 3.95 -3.21
CA PHE A 101 -35.66 4.59 -4.28
C PHE A 101 -35.84 6.10 -4.30
N VAL A 102 -34.81 6.81 -4.80
CA VAL A 102 -34.83 8.25 -4.99
C VAL A 102 -34.20 8.59 -6.35
N LEU A 103 -34.96 9.32 -7.18
CA LEU A 103 -34.48 9.91 -8.42
C LEU A 103 -34.39 11.42 -8.22
N ASN A 104 -33.19 11.98 -8.41
CA ASN A 104 -32.92 13.39 -8.15
C ASN A 104 -32.96 14.19 -9.46
N ASN A 105 -33.26 15.49 -9.37
CA ASN A 105 -33.17 16.43 -10.50
C ASN A 105 -34.15 16.12 -11.65
N ILE A 106 -35.32 15.64 -11.32
CA ILE A 106 -36.36 15.39 -12.33
C ILE A 106 -37.10 16.70 -12.62
N ARG A 107 -37.20 17.07 -13.89
CA ARG A 107 -37.92 18.27 -14.34
C ARG A 107 -39.42 18.02 -14.27
N PRO A 108 -40.24 19.05 -14.06
CA PRO A 108 -41.69 18.92 -14.23
C PRO A 108 -42.06 18.40 -15.61
N GLY A 109 -42.97 17.44 -15.67
CA GLY A 109 -43.38 16.82 -16.95
C GLY A 109 -44.00 15.43 -16.75
N VAL A 110 -44.38 14.80 -17.86
CA VAL A 110 -45.01 13.48 -17.91
C VAL A 110 -43.97 12.43 -18.22
N TYR A 111 -43.94 11.38 -17.40
CA TYR A 111 -42.93 10.30 -17.46
C TYR A 111 -43.59 8.93 -17.31
N LYS A 112 -42.92 7.89 -17.76
CA LYS A 112 -43.23 6.49 -17.39
C LYS A 112 -42.17 5.92 -16.50
N LEU A 113 -42.58 5.38 -15.35
CA LEU A 113 -41.74 4.73 -14.38
C LEU A 113 -41.87 3.21 -14.53
N TYR A 114 -40.76 2.56 -14.84
CA TYR A 114 -40.68 1.10 -14.95
C TYR A 114 -39.96 0.58 -13.71
N ILE A 115 -40.54 -0.43 -13.05
CA ILE A 115 -39.97 -1.05 -11.87
C ILE A 115 -39.99 -2.56 -12.10
N SER A 116 -38.82 -3.15 -12.05
CA SER A 116 -38.64 -4.59 -12.25
C SER A 116 -37.68 -5.18 -11.22
N SER A 117 -37.96 -6.41 -10.79
CA SER A 117 -37.06 -7.21 -9.94
C SER A 117 -37.14 -8.67 -10.35
N VAL A 118 -36.06 -9.41 -10.12
CA VAL A 118 -35.99 -10.84 -10.43
C VAL A 118 -36.98 -11.61 -9.56
N GLY A 119 -37.84 -12.40 -10.19
CA GLY A 119 -38.92 -13.13 -9.51
C GLY A 119 -40.22 -12.38 -9.34
N PHE A 120 -40.34 -11.14 -9.86
CA PHE A 120 -41.52 -10.32 -9.81
C PHE A 120 -41.91 -9.80 -11.18
N GLY A 121 -43.22 -9.60 -11.37
CA GLY A 121 -43.74 -8.98 -12.58
C GLY A 121 -43.35 -7.51 -12.66
N GLU A 122 -43.04 -7.00 -13.86
CA GLU A 122 -42.72 -5.58 -14.08
C GLU A 122 -43.93 -4.71 -13.84
N VAL A 123 -43.79 -3.59 -13.16
CA VAL A 123 -44.85 -2.58 -12.97
C VAL A 123 -44.46 -1.32 -13.72
N VAL A 124 -45.39 -0.83 -14.53
CA VAL A 124 -45.28 0.44 -15.27
C VAL A 124 -46.29 1.41 -14.74
N ARG A 125 -45.88 2.65 -14.43
CA ARG A 125 -46.73 3.74 -13.98
C ARG A 125 -46.47 5.01 -14.76
N ASP A 126 -47.55 5.69 -15.13
CA ASP A 126 -47.45 7.06 -15.63
C ASP A 126 -47.27 8.01 -14.44
N ILE A 127 -46.32 8.89 -14.51
CA ILE A 127 -45.94 9.84 -13.46
C ILE A 127 -46.05 11.25 -14.05
N GLU A 128 -46.82 12.09 -13.42
CA GLU A 128 -46.83 13.52 -13.69
C GLU A 128 -46.01 14.21 -12.58
N MET A 129 -44.82 14.66 -12.92
CA MET A 129 -43.90 15.30 -11.98
C MET A 129 -44.27 16.76 -11.80
N PRO A 130 -44.75 17.18 -10.61
CA PRO A 130 -45.09 18.57 -10.32
C PRO A 130 -43.83 19.43 -10.14
N ASN A 131 -44.01 20.74 -10.01
CA ASN A 131 -42.93 21.67 -9.70
C ASN A 131 -42.54 21.64 -8.21
N GLN A 132 -42.50 20.44 -7.59
CA GLN A 132 -42.13 20.18 -6.20
C GLN A 132 -41.73 18.70 -6.05
N HIS A 133 -41.22 18.34 -4.87
CA HIS A 133 -40.92 16.93 -4.54
C HIS A 133 -42.19 16.07 -4.65
N LEU A 134 -42.04 14.86 -5.26
CA LEU A 134 -43.12 13.88 -5.38
C LEU A 134 -42.69 12.57 -4.70
N ASP A 135 -43.46 12.20 -3.66
CA ASP A 135 -43.29 10.89 -3.02
C ASP A 135 -44.44 9.97 -3.46
N LEU A 136 -44.07 8.84 -4.05
CA LEU A 136 -45.07 7.90 -4.59
C LEU A 136 -45.62 6.99 -3.49
N PRO A 137 -46.91 6.64 -3.52
CA PRO A 137 -47.41 5.61 -2.63
C PRO A 137 -46.69 4.27 -2.87
N THR A 138 -46.63 3.45 -1.83
CA THR A 138 -45.97 2.13 -1.87
C THR A 138 -46.37 1.33 -3.11
N ILE A 139 -45.35 0.91 -3.86
CA ILE A 139 -45.49 0.15 -5.11
C ILE A 139 -45.34 -1.33 -4.80
N ARG A 140 -46.36 -2.12 -5.16
CA ARG A 140 -46.39 -3.55 -4.87
C ARG A 140 -46.11 -4.36 -6.12
N LEU A 141 -45.02 -5.15 -6.14
CA LEU A 141 -44.76 -6.10 -7.19
C LEU A 141 -45.42 -7.45 -6.88
N VAL A 142 -45.93 -8.08 -7.91
CA VAL A 142 -46.56 -9.42 -7.80
C VAL A 142 -45.46 -10.46 -8.08
N GLU A 143 -45.32 -11.45 -7.20
CA GLU A 143 -44.45 -12.59 -7.47
C GLU A 143 -44.92 -13.34 -8.71
N GLN A 144 -44.08 -13.49 -9.70
CA GLN A 144 -44.37 -14.19 -10.94
C GLN A 144 -43.43 -15.41 -11.03
N VAL A 145 -43.93 -16.58 -10.67
CA VAL A 145 -43.25 -17.85 -10.91
C VAL A 145 -43.38 -18.14 -12.41
N GLN A 146 -42.43 -17.74 -13.20
CA GLN A 146 -42.29 -18.24 -14.55
C GLN A 146 -41.75 -19.66 -14.51
N HIS A 147 -42.61 -20.67 -14.74
CA HIS A 147 -42.13 -21.97 -15.21
C HIS A 147 -41.63 -21.78 -16.65
N LEU A 148 -40.38 -21.44 -16.79
CA LEU A 148 -39.69 -21.54 -18.06
C LEU A 148 -39.53 -23.02 -18.38
N ALA A 149 -40.13 -23.47 -19.49
CA ALA A 149 -39.77 -24.73 -20.11
C ALA A 149 -38.27 -24.77 -20.26
N GLU A 150 -37.65 -25.85 -19.81
CA GLU A 150 -36.20 -26.07 -19.78
C GLU A 150 -35.65 -26.01 -21.22
N VAL A 151 -35.30 -24.79 -21.64
CA VAL A 151 -34.39 -24.58 -22.77
C VAL A 151 -33.00 -24.64 -22.15
N SER A 152 -32.38 -25.81 -22.23
CA SER A 152 -30.96 -26.00 -21.89
C SER A 152 -30.11 -25.20 -22.88
N VAL A 153 -30.02 -23.91 -22.72
CA VAL A 153 -28.96 -23.08 -23.29
C VAL A 153 -27.76 -23.25 -22.36
N GLN A 154 -26.84 -24.13 -22.73
CA GLN A 154 -25.50 -24.14 -22.16
C GLN A 154 -24.73 -22.88 -22.56
N GLY A 155 -25.17 -21.74 -22.14
CA GLY A 155 -24.39 -20.51 -22.17
C GLY A 155 -23.34 -20.61 -21.05
N LYS A 156 -22.08 -20.84 -21.39
CA LYS A 156 -20.99 -20.65 -20.44
C LYS A 156 -21.11 -19.21 -19.89
N ALA A 157 -21.34 -19.06 -18.58
CA ALA A 157 -21.33 -17.74 -17.94
C ALA A 157 -20.02 -17.02 -18.31
N ALA A 158 -20.12 -15.77 -18.71
CA ALA A 158 -18.93 -15.00 -19.06
C ALA A 158 -17.98 -14.98 -17.85
N GLU A 159 -16.75 -15.42 -18.03
CA GLU A 159 -15.74 -15.51 -16.98
C GLU A 159 -15.44 -14.13 -16.39
N MET A 160 -15.54 -13.09 -17.21
CA MET A 160 -15.24 -11.72 -16.85
C MET A 160 -16.15 -10.75 -17.59
N THR A 161 -16.57 -9.73 -16.89
CA THR A 161 -17.30 -8.58 -17.46
C THR A 161 -16.67 -7.29 -17.01
N VAL A 162 -16.79 -6.23 -17.80
CA VAL A 162 -16.28 -4.92 -17.43
C VAL A 162 -17.43 -3.94 -17.41
N LYS A 163 -17.65 -3.31 -16.27
CA LYS A 163 -18.67 -2.30 -16.02
C LYS A 163 -18.00 -0.98 -15.65
N GLY A 164 -17.96 -0.04 -16.58
CA GLY A 164 -17.23 1.22 -16.38
C GLY A 164 -15.72 0.96 -16.19
N ASP A 165 -15.15 1.42 -15.10
CA ASP A 165 -13.73 1.20 -14.73
C ASP A 165 -13.52 -0.07 -13.90
N THR A 166 -14.58 -0.81 -13.57
CA THR A 166 -14.53 -2.03 -12.75
C THR A 166 -14.43 -3.28 -13.62
N ILE A 167 -13.46 -4.12 -13.35
CA ILE A 167 -13.34 -5.48 -13.91
C ILE A 167 -14.00 -6.44 -12.93
N GLU A 168 -15.01 -7.17 -13.38
CA GLU A 168 -15.75 -8.12 -12.57
C GLU A 168 -15.50 -9.54 -13.07
N TYR A 169 -14.93 -10.41 -12.25
CA TYR A 169 -14.73 -11.82 -12.49
C TYR A 169 -15.87 -12.62 -11.87
N ASN A 170 -16.47 -13.50 -12.64
CA ASN A 170 -17.48 -14.43 -12.15
C ASN A 170 -16.81 -15.69 -11.60
N THR A 171 -16.88 -15.90 -10.29
CA THR A 171 -16.20 -17.04 -9.65
C THR A 171 -16.75 -18.39 -10.05
N ALA A 172 -18.02 -18.47 -10.45
CA ALA A 172 -18.65 -19.71 -10.91
C ALA A 172 -18.05 -20.26 -12.22
N ALA A 173 -17.33 -19.44 -12.97
CA ALA A 173 -16.66 -19.85 -14.20
C ALA A 173 -15.33 -20.59 -13.96
N TYR A 174 -14.80 -20.53 -12.73
CA TYR A 174 -13.52 -21.11 -12.35
C TYR A 174 -13.71 -22.33 -11.44
N GLN A 175 -13.16 -23.46 -11.84
CA GLN A 175 -13.19 -24.67 -11.00
C GLN A 175 -12.04 -24.65 -10.01
N VAL A 176 -12.35 -24.60 -8.74
CA VAL A 176 -11.39 -24.72 -7.64
C VAL A 176 -11.70 -25.95 -6.80
N ALA A 177 -10.71 -26.42 -6.05
CA ALA A 177 -10.90 -27.54 -5.13
C ALA A 177 -11.94 -27.18 -4.06
N GLU A 178 -12.61 -28.18 -3.54
CA GLU A 178 -13.45 -28.04 -2.35
C GLU A 178 -12.59 -27.51 -1.21
N ASN A 179 -13.05 -26.47 -0.51
CA ASN A 179 -12.28 -25.73 0.51
C ASN A 179 -11.10 -24.86 -0.02
N ALA A 180 -11.03 -24.57 -1.32
CA ALA A 180 -10.05 -23.64 -1.85
C ALA A 180 -10.20 -22.24 -1.23
N THR A 181 -9.08 -21.52 -1.09
CA THR A 181 -9.05 -20.12 -0.66
C THR A 181 -9.26 -19.17 -1.84
N VAL A 182 -9.52 -17.91 -1.55
CA VAL A 182 -9.54 -16.87 -2.59
C VAL A 182 -8.20 -16.78 -3.32
N GLU A 183 -7.06 -16.99 -2.65
CA GLU A 183 -5.75 -17.02 -3.29
C GLU A 183 -5.66 -18.12 -4.35
N GLU A 184 -6.12 -19.33 -4.04
CA GLU A 184 -6.14 -20.45 -4.99
C GLU A 184 -7.09 -20.19 -6.17
N LEU A 185 -8.20 -19.49 -5.92
CA LEU A 185 -9.10 -19.02 -6.97
C LEU A 185 -8.42 -17.97 -7.85
N LEU A 186 -7.76 -16.96 -7.25
CA LEU A 186 -7.04 -15.90 -7.97
C LEU A 186 -5.94 -16.45 -8.85
N LYS A 187 -5.19 -17.47 -8.41
CA LYS A 187 -4.15 -18.16 -9.22
C LYS A 187 -4.69 -18.80 -10.50
N LYS A 188 -6.00 -19.13 -10.55
CA LYS A 188 -6.67 -19.70 -11.72
C LYS A 188 -7.33 -18.65 -12.62
N MET A 189 -7.36 -17.39 -12.18
CA MET A 189 -8.02 -16.32 -12.93
C MET A 189 -7.10 -15.71 -13.98
N ASN A 190 -7.65 -15.47 -15.16
CA ASN A 190 -6.91 -14.87 -16.26
C ASN A 190 -6.48 -13.44 -15.94
N GLY A 191 -5.20 -13.11 -16.18
CA GLY A 191 -4.64 -11.79 -15.91
C GLY A 191 -4.26 -11.56 -14.46
N VAL A 192 -4.38 -12.56 -13.60
CA VAL A 192 -4.00 -12.50 -12.19
C VAL A 192 -2.70 -13.27 -11.97
N GLU A 193 -1.76 -12.66 -11.29
CA GLU A 193 -0.52 -13.28 -10.83
C GLU A 193 -0.48 -13.19 -9.30
N VAL A 194 -0.16 -14.30 -8.65
CA VAL A 194 0.07 -14.36 -7.20
C VAL A 194 1.45 -14.94 -6.99
N ASP A 195 2.34 -14.14 -6.41
CA ASP A 195 3.71 -14.56 -6.15
C ASP A 195 3.80 -15.54 -4.95
N LYS A 196 5.02 -15.99 -4.66
CA LYS A 196 5.27 -16.96 -3.57
C LYS A 196 4.93 -16.38 -2.19
N GLU A 197 5.07 -15.08 -2.04
CA GLU A 197 4.76 -14.33 -0.82
C GLU A 197 3.25 -14.09 -0.66
N GLY A 198 2.45 -14.29 -1.73
CA GLY A 198 1.00 -14.05 -1.75
C GLY A 198 0.63 -12.63 -2.16
N LYS A 199 1.55 -11.89 -2.76
CA LYS A 199 1.28 -10.59 -3.38
C LYS A 199 0.50 -10.80 -4.67
N VAL A 200 -0.61 -10.11 -4.80
CA VAL A 200 -1.51 -10.22 -5.94
C VAL A 200 -1.27 -9.09 -6.92
N THR A 201 -1.08 -9.43 -8.18
CA THR A 201 -0.95 -8.48 -9.29
C THR A 201 -2.03 -8.81 -10.31
N ILE A 202 -2.82 -7.82 -10.72
CA ILE A 202 -3.89 -8.00 -11.72
C ILE A 202 -3.65 -7.08 -12.90
N ASN A 203 -3.54 -7.67 -14.09
CA ASN A 203 -3.20 -6.97 -15.33
C ASN A 203 -1.95 -6.08 -15.18
N GLY A 204 -0.96 -6.58 -14.42
CA GLY A 204 0.32 -5.93 -14.23
C GLY A 204 0.37 -4.87 -13.13
N GLU A 205 -0.72 -4.57 -12.47
CA GLU A 205 -0.74 -3.65 -11.35
C GLU A 205 -0.98 -4.38 -10.04
N GLU A 206 -0.19 -4.01 -9.03
CA GLU A 206 -0.27 -4.59 -7.68
C GLU A 206 -1.56 -4.17 -6.98
N ILE A 207 -2.22 -5.15 -6.36
CA ILE A 207 -3.39 -4.92 -5.52
C ILE A 207 -2.93 -4.40 -4.16
N LYS A 208 -3.40 -3.21 -3.79
CA LYS A 208 -3.05 -2.50 -2.55
C LYS A 208 -4.03 -2.74 -1.41
N GLY A 209 -5.20 -3.32 -1.70
CA GLY A 209 -6.20 -3.52 -0.67
C GLY A 209 -7.30 -4.49 -1.04
N VAL A 210 -7.99 -4.98 -0.01
CA VAL A 210 -9.14 -5.87 -0.14
C VAL A 210 -10.34 -5.31 0.60
N ARG A 211 -11.49 -5.43 -0.06
CA ARG A 211 -12.79 -5.19 0.56
C ARG A 211 -13.62 -6.46 0.49
N VAL A 212 -14.50 -6.63 1.47
CA VAL A 212 -15.50 -7.70 1.50
C VAL A 212 -16.86 -7.02 1.56
N ASP A 213 -17.67 -7.21 0.51
CA ASP A 213 -18.95 -6.50 0.30
C ASP A 213 -18.79 -4.97 0.46
N GLY A 214 -17.70 -4.40 -0.12
CA GLY A 214 -17.40 -2.97 -0.07
C GLY A 214 -16.75 -2.47 1.22
N LYS A 215 -16.63 -3.29 2.28
CA LYS A 215 -16.05 -2.91 3.58
C LYS A 215 -14.57 -3.22 3.63
N LYS A 216 -13.78 -2.34 4.24
CA LYS A 216 -12.33 -2.55 4.44
C LYS A 216 -12.08 -3.80 5.27
N PHE A 217 -11.17 -4.63 4.81
CA PHE A 217 -10.79 -5.85 5.49
C PHE A 217 -9.34 -5.74 6.00
N PHE A 218 -9.13 -5.81 7.32
CA PHE A 218 -7.84 -5.62 7.99
C PHE A 218 -7.03 -4.45 7.41
N GLY A 219 -7.69 -3.29 7.28
CA GLY A 219 -7.08 -2.08 6.79
C GLY A 219 -6.36 -2.21 5.43
N ASN A 220 -6.84 -3.08 4.51
CA ASN A 220 -6.32 -3.40 3.19
C ASN A 220 -5.23 -4.50 3.14
N ASP A 221 -5.13 -5.37 4.13
CA ASP A 221 -4.21 -6.52 4.05
C ASP A 221 -4.73 -7.56 3.04
N VAL A 222 -4.07 -7.60 1.86
CA VAL A 222 -4.45 -8.48 0.75
C VAL A 222 -4.20 -9.94 1.10
N GLN A 223 -3.07 -10.26 1.70
CA GLN A 223 -2.68 -11.64 2.01
C GLN A 223 -3.59 -12.26 3.06
N THR A 224 -3.91 -11.51 4.13
CA THR A 224 -4.86 -11.97 5.15
C THR A 224 -6.21 -12.28 4.56
N ALA A 225 -6.71 -11.48 3.61
CA ALA A 225 -7.98 -11.76 2.95
C ALA A 225 -7.89 -12.97 2.03
N THR A 226 -6.92 -13.00 1.12
CA THR A 226 -6.87 -14.01 0.04
C THR A 226 -6.53 -15.40 0.56
N LYS A 227 -5.68 -15.51 1.58
CA LYS A 227 -5.26 -16.80 2.17
C LYS A 227 -6.29 -17.43 3.11
N ASN A 228 -7.24 -16.63 3.65
CA ASN A 228 -8.15 -17.10 4.70
C ASN A 228 -9.63 -17.17 4.27
N ILE A 229 -10.06 -16.38 3.30
CA ILE A 229 -11.46 -16.41 2.85
C ILE A 229 -11.68 -17.61 1.91
N PRO A 230 -12.69 -18.47 2.17
CA PRO A 230 -13.02 -19.58 1.27
C PRO A 230 -13.57 -19.08 -0.06
N ALA A 231 -13.05 -19.62 -1.18
CA ALA A 231 -13.49 -19.26 -2.53
C ALA A 231 -14.98 -19.53 -2.77
N GLU A 232 -15.55 -20.58 -2.14
CA GLU A 232 -16.96 -20.96 -2.26
C GLU A 232 -17.94 -19.89 -1.79
N MET A 233 -17.48 -18.95 -0.93
CA MET A 233 -18.31 -17.86 -0.41
C MET A 233 -18.43 -16.70 -1.39
N ILE A 234 -17.53 -16.60 -2.33
CA ILE A 234 -17.43 -15.47 -3.25
C ILE A 234 -18.37 -15.70 -4.45
N ASP A 235 -19.17 -14.71 -4.76
CA ASP A 235 -19.97 -14.63 -5.98
C ASP A 235 -19.16 -14.00 -7.11
N LYS A 236 -18.50 -12.89 -6.81
CA LYS A 236 -17.74 -12.11 -7.78
C LYS A 236 -16.51 -11.49 -7.15
N ILE A 237 -15.45 -11.34 -7.95
CA ILE A 237 -14.29 -10.55 -7.61
C ILE A 237 -14.27 -9.32 -8.51
N GLN A 238 -14.34 -8.13 -7.90
CA GLN A 238 -14.32 -6.86 -8.61
C GLN A 238 -12.96 -6.20 -8.42
N VAL A 239 -12.31 -5.83 -9.51
CA VAL A 239 -11.07 -5.03 -9.49
C VAL A 239 -11.44 -3.59 -9.72
N ILE A 240 -11.09 -2.73 -8.77
CA ILE A 240 -11.53 -1.34 -8.71
C ILE A 240 -10.30 -0.45 -8.49
N ASP A 241 -10.18 0.61 -9.28
CA ASP A 241 -9.26 1.71 -8.98
C ASP A 241 -9.92 2.64 -7.97
N GLU A 242 -9.66 2.39 -6.69
CA GLU A 242 -10.25 3.14 -5.59
C GLU A 242 -9.56 4.48 -5.41
N LYS A 243 -10.31 5.55 -5.58
CA LYS A 243 -9.85 6.91 -5.32
C LYS A 243 -9.74 7.16 -3.81
N SER A 244 -8.87 8.07 -3.41
CA SER A 244 -8.82 8.56 -2.03
C SER A 244 -10.17 9.11 -1.56
N ASP A 245 -10.36 9.27 -0.27
CA ASP A 245 -11.59 9.89 0.24
C ASP A 245 -11.75 11.32 -0.25
N MET A 246 -10.66 12.09 -0.33
CA MET A 246 -10.67 13.44 -0.89
C MET A 246 -11.09 13.42 -2.35
N ALA A 247 -10.48 12.56 -3.18
CA ALA A 247 -10.81 12.45 -4.59
C ALA A 247 -12.26 11.96 -4.84
N LYS A 248 -12.79 11.07 -3.98
CA LYS A 248 -14.20 10.66 -4.02
C LYS A 248 -15.16 11.80 -3.70
N LEU A 249 -14.78 12.66 -2.75
CA LEU A 249 -15.62 13.73 -2.23
C LEU A 249 -15.52 15.01 -3.06
N THR A 250 -14.34 15.34 -3.59
CA THR A 250 -14.11 16.54 -4.40
C THR A 250 -14.33 16.29 -5.90
N GLY A 251 -14.16 15.05 -6.35
CA GLY A 251 -14.15 14.68 -7.77
C GLY A 251 -12.82 14.96 -8.48
N PHE A 252 -11.81 15.55 -7.81
CA PHE A 252 -10.45 15.71 -8.34
C PHE A 252 -9.61 14.50 -8.01
N GLU A 253 -8.90 13.95 -8.98
CA GLU A 253 -7.97 12.85 -8.77
C GLU A 253 -6.72 13.39 -8.07
N ASP A 254 -6.40 12.76 -6.96
CA ASP A 254 -5.13 12.90 -6.27
C ASP A 254 -4.22 11.68 -6.54
N ASP A 255 -3.06 11.64 -5.85
CA ASP A 255 -2.06 10.60 -6.04
C ASP A 255 -2.37 9.28 -5.34
N ASP A 256 -3.39 9.31 -4.48
CA ASP A 256 -3.73 8.20 -3.59
C ASP A 256 -4.78 7.25 -4.20
N THR A 257 -4.83 7.12 -5.55
CA THR A 257 -5.66 6.09 -6.19
C THR A 257 -4.99 4.73 -6.02
N GLU A 258 -5.65 3.81 -5.35
CA GLU A 258 -5.16 2.45 -5.10
C GLU A 258 -5.98 1.43 -5.89
N ARG A 259 -5.30 0.47 -6.55
CA ARG A 259 -5.99 -0.69 -7.12
C ARG A 259 -6.33 -1.68 -6.02
N ILE A 260 -7.61 -1.98 -5.86
CA ILE A 260 -8.13 -2.89 -4.85
C ILE A 260 -8.97 -4.00 -5.47
N ILE A 261 -9.15 -5.10 -4.73
CA ILE A 261 -10.18 -6.10 -5.03
C ILE A 261 -11.34 -5.98 -4.04
N ASN A 262 -12.55 -6.06 -4.55
CA ASN A 262 -13.75 -6.21 -3.72
C ASN A 262 -14.31 -7.62 -3.93
N LEU A 263 -14.38 -8.36 -2.85
CA LEU A 263 -14.91 -9.72 -2.78
C LEU A 263 -16.40 -9.64 -2.46
N SER A 264 -17.25 -9.82 -3.45
CA SER A 264 -18.70 -9.85 -3.25
C SER A 264 -19.13 -11.24 -2.80
N LEU A 265 -19.79 -11.32 -1.66
CA LEU A 265 -20.28 -12.59 -1.10
C LEU A 265 -21.61 -13.02 -1.73
N LYS A 266 -21.83 -14.32 -1.80
CA LYS A 266 -23.14 -14.89 -2.22
C LYS A 266 -24.24 -14.45 -1.25
N LYS A 267 -25.42 -14.08 -1.76
CA LYS A 267 -26.52 -13.49 -0.99
C LYS A 267 -26.94 -14.29 0.26
N ASN A 268 -26.93 -15.62 0.19
CA ASN A 268 -27.29 -16.51 1.30
C ASN A 268 -26.13 -16.76 2.30
N ARG A 269 -25.01 -16.08 2.16
CA ARG A 269 -23.78 -16.23 2.98
C ARG A 269 -23.44 -14.98 3.82
N LYS A 270 -24.42 -14.09 4.04
CA LYS A 270 -24.23 -12.87 4.86
C LYS A 270 -24.43 -13.04 6.37
N LYS A 271 -24.89 -14.21 6.83
CA LYS A 271 -25.06 -14.50 8.27
C LYS A 271 -24.43 -15.83 8.61
N GLY A 272 -23.48 -15.82 9.55
CA GLY A 272 -22.82 -17.04 9.99
C GLY A 272 -21.40 -16.83 10.46
N VAL A 273 -20.68 -17.92 10.63
CA VAL A 273 -19.28 -17.94 11.05
C VAL A 273 -18.49 -18.83 10.13
N PHE A 274 -17.32 -18.38 9.72
CA PHE A 274 -16.37 -19.19 8.96
C PHE A 274 -14.94 -18.90 9.41
N GLY A 275 -14.05 -19.83 9.15
CA GLY A 275 -12.65 -19.63 9.48
C GLY A 275 -11.79 -20.85 9.21
N ASN A 276 -10.52 -20.71 9.55
CA ASN A 276 -9.56 -21.81 9.54
C ASN A 276 -8.67 -21.77 10.78
N TYR A 277 -8.30 -22.93 11.26
CA TYR A 277 -7.30 -23.12 12.29
C TYR A 277 -6.23 -24.04 11.74
N SER A 278 -4.97 -23.65 11.85
CA SER A 278 -3.85 -24.50 11.46
C SER A 278 -2.82 -24.57 12.57
N ALA A 279 -2.21 -25.72 12.72
CA ALA A 279 -1.08 -25.94 13.59
C ALA A 279 -0.08 -26.85 12.87
N GLY A 280 1.16 -26.46 12.83
CA GLY A 280 2.26 -27.19 12.21
C GLY A 280 3.41 -27.35 13.17
N LEU A 281 4.00 -28.54 13.16
CA LEU A 281 5.21 -28.88 13.89
C LEU A 281 6.24 -29.43 12.92
N GLY A 282 7.48 -29.12 13.15
CA GLY A 282 8.58 -29.52 12.28
C GLY A 282 9.91 -29.56 12.97
N ALA A 283 10.91 -29.94 12.22
CA ALA A 283 12.29 -29.99 12.69
C ALA A 283 13.25 -29.68 11.55
N ASP A 284 14.41 -29.15 11.89
CA ASP A 284 15.53 -29.00 10.97
C ASP A 284 16.09 -30.39 10.64
N LEU A 285 16.25 -30.67 9.34
CA LEU A 285 16.77 -31.95 8.86
C LEU A 285 18.30 -31.93 8.70
N VAL A 286 18.87 -30.75 8.55
CA VAL A 286 20.30 -30.51 8.45
C VAL A 286 20.66 -29.47 9.50
N THR A 287 21.52 -29.82 10.43
CA THR A 287 22.11 -28.88 11.38
C THR A 287 23.44 -28.41 10.82
N ASP A 288 23.54 -27.11 10.59
CA ASP A 288 24.82 -26.51 10.18
C ASP A 288 25.76 -26.57 11.38
N ASN A 289 26.67 -27.58 11.42
CA ASN A 289 27.72 -27.69 12.41
C ASN A 289 28.86 -26.68 12.16
N GLY A 290 28.69 -25.81 11.17
CA GLY A 290 29.62 -24.77 10.83
C GLY A 290 29.54 -23.61 11.82
N LEU A 291 30.60 -23.45 12.61
CA LEU A 291 30.88 -22.24 13.39
C LEU A 291 30.90 -21.02 12.44
N TRP A 292 29.81 -20.30 12.36
CA TRP A 292 29.86 -18.94 11.89
C TRP A 292 30.41 -18.09 13.05
N PHE A 293 31.66 -17.60 12.89
CA PHE A 293 32.32 -16.63 13.77
C PHE A 293 32.62 -17.06 15.22
N GLY A 294 32.91 -18.30 15.52
CA GLY A 294 33.46 -18.70 16.85
C GLY A 294 32.50 -18.43 18.04
N TYR A 295 31.26 -18.07 17.80
CA TYR A 295 30.28 -17.88 18.85
C TYR A 295 29.56 -19.20 19.17
N ASP A 296 29.55 -19.49 20.46
CA ASP A 296 28.98 -20.69 21.05
C ASP A 296 27.52 -20.90 20.68
N LYS A 297 27.10 -22.16 20.56
CA LYS A 297 25.74 -22.63 20.21
C LYS A 297 24.59 -22.12 21.10
N GLN A 298 24.88 -21.23 22.05
CA GLN A 298 23.85 -20.70 23.01
C GLN A 298 22.73 -19.83 22.38
N PHE A 299 22.87 -19.43 21.12
CA PHE A 299 21.89 -18.52 20.45
C PHE A 299 20.99 -19.18 19.43
N LEU A 300 21.16 -20.48 19.12
CA LEU A 300 20.19 -21.22 18.31
C LEU A 300 19.31 -22.06 19.26
N PRO A 301 18.11 -21.58 19.63
CA PRO A 301 17.18 -22.43 20.32
C PRO A 301 16.57 -23.38 19.30
N ASN A 302 16.98 -24.65 19.43
CA ASN A 302 16.25 -25.81 18.99
C ASN A 302 16.00 -25.96 17.48
N ASP A 303 16.35 -27.12 16.98
CA ASP A 303 15.97 -27.75 15.71
C ASP A 303 14.44 -27.88 15.53
N PHE A 304 13.64 -27.26 16.39
CA PHE A 304 12.19 -27.32 16.38
C PHE A 304 11.56 -26.14 15.63
N ARG A 305 10.73 -26.48 14.63
CA ARG A 305 9.94 -25.51 13.87
C ARG A 305 8.47 -25.65 14.23
N TYR A 306 7.79 -24.49 14.32
CA TYR A 306 6.36 -24.49 14.55
C TYR A 306 5.70 -23.35 13.77
N ASN A 307 4.43 -23.55 13.42
CA ASN A 307 3.52 -22.50 13.04
C ASN A 307 2.12 -22.79 13.60
N ALA A 308 1.42 -21.75 13.96
CA ALA A 308 0.02 -21.81 14.34
C ALA A 308 -0.71 -20.62 13.73
N ASN A 309 -1.94 -20.84 13.28
CA ASN A 309 -2.75 -19.77 12.73
C ASN A 309 -4.23 -19.97 13.09
N ILE A 310 -4.87 -18.90 13.52
CA ILE A 310 -6.28 -18.83 13.87
C ILE A 310 -6.89 -17.71 13.05
N PHE A 311 -7.91 -18.04 12.28
CA PHE A 311 -8.72 -17.06 11.56
C PHE A 311 -10.20 -17.39 11.76
N THR A 312 -10.96 -16.44 12.29
CA THR A 312 -12.40 -16.55 12.49
C THR A 312 -13.08 -15.28 12.02
N ASN A 313 -14.04 -15.41 11.14
CA ASN A 313 -14.88 -14.29 10.67
C ASN A 313 -16.34 -14.56 11.06
N ILE A 314 -16.95 -13.59 11.72
CA ILE A 314 -18.33 -13.58 12.19
C ILE A 314 -19.09 -12.54 11.39
N MET A 315 -20.12 -12.96 10.67
CA MET A 315 -20.98 -12.10 9.87
C MET A 315 -22.40 -12.08 10.43
N LEU A 316 -22.92 -10.90 10.69
CA LEU A 316 -24.24 -10.65 11.24
C LEU A 316 -24.98 -9.63 10.35
N GLY A 317 -25.41 -10.05 9.16
CA GLY A 317 -25.98 -9.16 8.16
C GLY A 317 -24.95 -8.19 7.62
N GLU A 318 -25.15 -6.90 7.86
CA GLU A 318 -24.24 -5.85 7.45
C GLU A 318 -23.05 -5.64 8.42
N SER A 319 -23.04 -6.31 9.57
CA SER A 319 -21.93 -6.24 10.52
C SER A 319 -20.99 -7.42 10.35
N GLN A 320 -19.68 -7.17 10.48
CA GLN A 320 -18.63 -8.16 10.34
C GLN A 320 -17.58 -7.98 11.44
N THR A 321 -17.17 -9.09 12.06
CA THR A 321 -16.05 -9.10 13.01
C THR A 321 -15.11 -10.26 12.64
N THR A 322 -13.82 -9.96 12.52
CA THR A 322 -12.77 -10.93 12.20
C THR A 322 -11.74 -10.96 13.32
N ILE A 323 -11.39 -12.15 13.76
CA ILE A 323 -10.32 -12.41 14.73
C ILE A 323 -9.26 -13.22 14.02
N LEU A 324 -8.01 -12.81 14.14
CA LEU A 324 -6.86 -13.53 13.63
C LEU A 324 -5.79 -13.66 14.72
N GLY A 325 -5.05 -14.74 14.66
CA GLY A 325 -3.86 -14.95 15.48
C GLY A 325 -2.88 -15.84 14.71
N SER A 326 -1.59 -15.56 14.83
CA SER A 326 -0.54 -16.41 14.27
C SER A 326 0.67 -16.43 15.17
N ALA A 327 1.38 -17.56 15.20
CA ALA A 327 2.65 -17.72 15.86
C ALA A 327 3.54 -18.68 15.08
N GLY A 328 4.84 -18.38 14.94
CA GLY A 328 5.74 -19.26 14.20
C GLY A 328 7.19 -18.81 14.22
N ASN A 329 8.09 -19.75 13.84
CA ASN A 329 9.53 -19.52 13.71
C ASN A 329 10.11 -20.04 12.38
N ASN A 330 9.26 -20.19 11.37
CA ASN A 330 9.62 -20.70 10.05
C ASN A 330 9.65 -19.60 8.95
N ASN A 331 9.75 -18.35 9.33
CA ASN A 331 9.68 -17.16 8.45
C ASN A 331 8.39 -17.06 7.60
N GLU A 332 7.41 -17.94 7.79
CA GLU A 332 6.09 -17.89 7.14
C GLU A 332 5.08 -17.10 8.00
N ILE A 333 5.17 -15.78 8.00
CA ILE A 333 4.19 -14.93 8.68
C ILE A 333 2.97 -14.80 7.77
N ARG A 334 1.85 -15.41 8.15
CA ARG A 334 0.62 -15.45 7.34
C ARG A 334 -0.35 -14.30 7.58
N SER A 335 -0.16 -13.52 8.64
CA SER A 335 -1.08 -12.44 8.97
C SER A 335 -0.41 -11.43 9.91
N GLY A 336 -0.60 -10.18 9.60
CA GLY A 336 -0.17 -9.05 10.40
C GLY A 336 0.55 -8.01 9.56
N ARG A 337 0.07 -6.76 9.67
CA ARG A 337 0.79 -5.61 9.16
C ARG A 337 2.05 -5.33 9.98
N GLY A 338 3.01 -6.19 9.89
CA GLY A 338 4.37 -5.78 10.12
C GLY A 338 4.77 -4.83 8.98
N ARG A 339 4.46 -3.57 9.11
CA ARG A 339 4.92 -2.53 8.21
C ARG A 339 6.36 -2.14 8.53
N GLY A 340 7.21 -3.15 8.73
CA GLY A 340 8.60 -3.02 8.36
C GLY A 340 8.64 -3.10 6.85
N ASN A 341 9.38 -2.24 6.21
CA ASN A 341 9.75 -2.33 4.81
C ASN A 341 10.60 -3.60 4.60
N TRP A 342 9.96 -4.77 4.73
CA TRP A 342 10.53 -6.09 4.46
C TRP A 342 10.48 -6.31 2.95
N GLY A 343 10.90 -5.27 2.25
CA GLY A 343 11.18 -5.34 0.83
C GLY A 343 12.44 -6.16 0.65
N GLY A 344 12.24 -7.34 0.17
CA GLY A 344 13.33 -8.23 -0.20
C GLY A 344 13.61 -9.28 0.87
N GLN A 345 13.52 -10.51 0.47
CA GLN A 345 14.02 -11.76 1.05
C GLN A 345 14.22 -11.68 2.58
N ASN A 346 13.45 -12.43 3.34
CA ASN A 346 13.53 -12.47 4.81
C ASN A 346 14.99 -12.64 5.27
N ALA A 347 15.62 -11.53 5.66
CA ALA A 347 16.96 -11.55 6.21
C ALA A 347 16.87 -12.12 7.63
N GLY A 348 17.59 -13.20 7.88
CA GLY A 348 17.68 -13.83 9.19
C GLY A 348 16.56 -14.83 9.51
N ILE A 349 16.51 -15.21 10.77
CA ILE A 349 15.53 -16.14 11.35
C ILE A 349 14.59 -15.33 12.24
N THR A 350 13.30 -15.41 11.96
CA THR A 350 12.27 -14.63 12.65
C THR A 350 11.32 -15.55 13.43
N TRP A 351 11.11 -15.25 14.71
CA TRP A 351 9.99 -15.71 15.54
C TRP A 351 8.98 -14.59 15.58
N ALA A 352 7.74 -14.89 15.29
CA ALA A 352 6.71 -13.89 15.30
C ALA A 352 5.40 -14.41 15.89
N GLU A 353 4.78 -13.59 16.72
CA GLU A 353 3.44 -13.76 17.25
C GLU A 353 2.60 -12.54 16.88
N ASN A 354 1.35 -12.80 16.56
CA ASN A 354 0.45 -11.78 16.07
C ASN A 354 -0.97 -12.06 16.51
N LEU A 355 -1.66 -11.05 17.00
CA LEU A 355 -3.08 -11.09 17.34
C LEU A 355 -3.75 -9.86 16.73
N GLY A 356 -4.89 -10.09 16.06
CA GLY A 356 -5.64 -9.00 15.43
C GLY A 356 -7.15 -9.19 15.53
N VAL A 357 -7.85 -8.07 15.68
CA VAL A 357 -9.30 -8.00 15.61
C VAL A 357 -9.66 -6.88 14.64
N ASN A 358 -10.53 -7.18 13.68
CA ASN A 358 -11.12 -6.18 12.79
C ASN A 358 -12.64 -6.24 12.93
N THR A 359 -13.29 -5.09 13.03
CA THR A 359 -14.75 -5.03 13.13
C THR A 359 -15.32 -3.93 12.26
N ASN A 360 -16.48 -4.19 11.68
CA ASN A 360 -17.28 -3.21 10.95
C ASN A 360 -18.74 -3.42 11.35
N VAL A 361 -19.34 -2.42 11.99
CA VAL A 361 -20.69 -2.48 12.54
C VAL A 361 -21.53 -1.39 11.90
N ASP A 362 -22.69 -1.78 11.40
CA ASP A 362 -23.70 -0.82 10.96
C ASP A 362 -24.58 -0.41 12.14
N LEU A 363 -24.49 0.85 12.53
CA LEU A 363 -25.24 1.47 13.63
C LEU A 363 -26.42 2.34 13.12
N THR A 364 -26.74 2.28 11.84
CA THR A 364 -27.78 3.12 11.20
C THR A 364 -29.12 2.96 11.90
N SER A 365 -29.46 1.73 12.31
CA SER A 365 -30.72 1.46 13.04
C SER A 365 -30.77 2.04 14.46
N LYS A 366 -29.63 2.49 15.01
CA LYS A 366 -29.51 3.08 16.36
C LYS A 366 -29.69 4.60 16.37
N ILE A 367 -29.73 5.24 15.22
CA ILE A 367 -29.87 6.69 15.08
C ILE A 367 -31.26 7.02 14.48
N LYS A 368 -31.77 8.22 14.83
CA LYS A 368 -32.95 8.74 14.16
C LYS A 368 -32.55 9.27 12.80
N ALA A 369 -32.91 8.55 11.76
CA ALA A 369 -32.61 8.95 10.38
C ALA A 369 -33.37 10.25 10.06
N LYS A 370 -32.67 11.24 9.49
CA LYS A 370 -33.31 12.48 8.97
C LYS A 370 -33.95 12.25 7.62
N ASP A 371 -33.33 11.35 6.85
CA ASP A 371 -33.79 10.91 5.55
C ASP A 371 -33.29 9.47 5.28
N HIS A 372 -33.65 8.92 4.13
CA HIS A 372 -33.30 7.55 3.73
C HIS A 372 -31.81 7.36 3.40
N THR A 373 -31.01 8.42 3.35
CA THR A 373 -29.58 8.39 3.09
C THR A 373 -28.73 8.49 4.35
N THR A 374 -29.35 8.78 5.51
CA THR A 374 -28.64 8.83 6.79
C THR A 374 -28.10 7.45 7.14
N SER A 375 -26.80 7.34 7.39
CA SER A 375 -26.14 6.10 7.80
C SER A 375 -25.03 6.36 8.79
N LEU A 376 -24.82 5.44 9.72
CA LEU A 376 -23.74 5.48 10.71
C LEU A 376 -23.00 4.14 10.73
N LEU A 377 -21.77 4.15 10.23
CA LEU A 377 -20.90 2.98 10.19
C LEU A 377 -19.74 3.16 11.16
N LEU A 378 -19.50 2.18 11.99
CA LEU A 378 -18.33 2.10 12.87
C LEU A 378 -17.46 0.94 12.44
N GLY A 379 -16.24 1.24 12.01
CA GLY A 379 -15.22 0.26 11.65
C GLY A 379 -13.96 0.44 12.49
N GLY A 380 -13.09 -0.55 12.42
CA GLY A 380 -11.77 -0.44 13.03
C GLY A 380 -11.05 -1.77 13.15
N ASP A 381 -9.76 -1.66 13.49
CA ASP A 381 -8.91 -2.80 13.76
C ASP A 381 -7.97 -2.51 14.93
N ALA A 382 -7.62 -3.57 15.65
CA ALA A 382 -6.58 -3.58 16.66
C ALA A 382 -5.65 -4.75 16.39
N THR A 383 -4.34 -4.52 16.45
CA THR A 383 -3.30 -5.54 16.25
C THR A 383 -2.25 -5.45 17.35
N LEU A 384 -1.78 -6.59 17.79
CA LEU A 384 -0.65 -6.75 18.68
C LEU A 384 0.33 -7.71 18.01
N ASN A 385 1.55 -7.27 17.80
CA ASN A 385 2.60 -8.04 17.17
C ASN A 385 3.80 -8.09 18.11
N HIS A 386 4.41 -9.26 18.21
CA HIS A 386 5.71 -9.47 18.82
C HIS A 386 6.60 -10.16 17.81
N SER A 387 7.85 -9.75 17.72
CA SER A 387 8.84 -10.41 16.87
C SER A 387 10.21 -10.41 17.51
N LYS A 388 10.92 -11.50 17.29
CA LYS A 388 12.34 -11.66 17.57
C LYS A 388 13.02 -12.01 16.25
N ASN A 389 14.09 -11.30 15.91
CA ASN A 389 14.83 -11.53 14.66
C ASN A 389 16.33 -11.71 14.97
N ASP A 390 16.89 -12.84 14.54
CA ASP A 390 18.34 -13.11 14.54
C ASP A 390 18.84 -12.96 13.11
N THR A 391 19.59 -11.88 12.85
CA THR A 391 20.15 -11.57 11.53
C THR A 391 21.67 -11.59 11.62
N ARG A 392 22.29 -12.41 10.77
CA ARG A 392 23.73 -12.45 10.58
C ARG A 392 24.03 -12.03 9.17
N THR A 393 24.87 -11.03 9.02
CA THR A 393 25.16 -10.42 7.73
C THR A 393 26.67 -10.45 7.50
N GLN A 394 27.08 -10.90 6.34
CA GLN A 394 28.40 -10.63 5.78
C GLN A 394 28.24 -9.59 4.68
N SER A 395 29.00 -8.51 4.77
CA SER A 395 28.95 -7.42 3.80
C SER A 395 30.35 -7.18 3.26
N ASN A 396 30.43 -7.06 1.95
CA ASN A 396 31.62 -6.51 1.27
C ASN A 396 31.16 -5.22 0.59
N LYS A 397 31.82 -4.11 0.88
CA LYS A 397 31.52 -2.79 0.32
C LYS A 397 32.76 -2.18 -0.30
N GLU A 398 32.71 -1.91 -1.59
CA GLU A 398 33.73 -1.19 -2.36
C GLU A 398 33.30 0.27 -2.50
N SER A 399 34.04 1.20 -1.93
CA SER A 399 33.82 2.65 -2.03
C SER A 399 34.92 3.28 -2.90
N TYR A 400 34.51 4.12 -3.85
CA TYR A 400 35.37 4.66 -4.88
C TYR A 400 35.75 6.11 -4.58
N THR A 401 37.07 6.40 -4.65
CA THR A 401 37.62 7.74 -4.67
C THR A 401 38.45 7.91 -5.97
N ASP A 402 38.96 9.10 -6.21
CA ASP A 402 39.82 9.37 -7.36
C ASP A 402 41.16 8.64 -7.33
N GLU A 403 41.67 8.26 -6.16
CA GLU A 403 42.98 7.67 -5.96
C GLU A 403 42.94 6.21 -5.53
N TYR A 404 41.92 5.84 -4.71
CA TYR A 404 41.85 4.52 -4.10
C TYR A 404 40.46 3.92 -4.19
N THR A 405 40.40 2.59 -4.09
CA THR A 405 39.18 1.87 -3.74
C THR A 405 39.30 1.39 -2.30
N TYR A 406 38.37 1.80 -1.46
CA TYR A 406 38.26 1.30 -0.10
C TYR A 406 37.37 0.06 -0.07
N ILE A 407 37.86 -0.99 0.57
CA ILE A 407 37.11 -2.24 0.70
C ILE A 407 36.80 -2.45 2.18
N ASN A 408 35.52 -2.35 2.52
CA ASN A 408 35.05 -2.63 3.87
C ASN A 408 34.38 -4.00 3.91
N ASN A 409 34.91 -4.91 4.71
CA ASN A 409 34.29 -6.21 4.98
C ASN A 409 33.74 -6.21 6.39
N ASP A 410 32.40 -6.30 6.49
CA ASP A 410 31.70 -6.33 7.76
C ASP A 410 31.11 -7.72 8.02
N SER A 411 31.14 -8.10 9.27
CA SER A 411 30.46 -9.28 9.79
C SER A 411 29.62 -8.89 10.98
N THR A 412 28.30 -8.80 10.77
CA THR A 412 27.35 -8.29 11.75
C THR A 412 26.46 -9.42 12.27
N ASN A 413 26.38 -9.56 13.59
CA ASN A 413 25.38 -10.36 14.29
C ASN A 413 24.42 -9.41 15.01
N LYS A 414 23.15 -9.52 14.68
CA LYS A 414 22.10 -8.63 15.20
C LYS A 414 20.93 -9.44 15.74
N LEU A 415 20.60 -9.24 17.00
CA LEU A 415 19.41 -9.77 17.64
C LEU A 415 18.49 -8.61 17.97
N SER A 416 17.25 -8.67 17.50
CA SER A 416 16.25 -7.65 17.80
C SER A 416 14.96 -8.26 18.32
N HIS A 417 14.36 -7.58 19.30
CA HIS A 417 13.03 -7.84 19.84
C HIS A 417 12.14 -6.62 19.60
N ALA A 418 10.95 -6.84 19.05
CA ALA A 418 10.03 -5.75 18.81
C ALA A 418 8.61 -6.11 19.27
N TRP A 419 7.96 -5.16 19.93
CA TRP A 419 6.52 -5.16 20.19
C TRP A 419 5.89 -4.00 19.44
N ASP A 420 4.79 -4.28 18.77
CA ASP A 420 3.98 -3.28 18.06
C ASP A 420 2.51 -3.51 18.40
N ALA A 421 1.89 -2.51 18.98
CA ALA A 421 0.46 -2.46 19.26
C ALA A 421 -0.17 -1.30 18.52
N GLN A 422 -1.19 -1.55 17.73
CA GLN A 422 -1.88 -0.52 16.97
C GLN A 422 -3.38 -0.68 17.08
N MET A 423 -4.08 0.44 17.25
CA MET A 423 -5.55 0.54 17.19
C MET A 423 -5.94 1.65 16.22
N ARG A 424 -6.85 1.34 15.32
CA ARG A 424 -7.45 2.30 14.38
C ARG A 424 -8.96 2.15 14.44
N LEU A 425 -9.65 3.27 14.53
CA LEU A 425 -11.10 3.31 14.41
C LEU A 425 -11.49 4.13 13.18
N GLU A 426 -12.66 3.87 12.66
CA GLU A 426 -13.24 4.62 11.54
C GLU A 426 -14.72 4.80 11.80
N LEU A 427 -15.15 6.03 11.92
CA LEU A 427 -16.56 6.41 12.02
C LEU A 427 -16.93 7.12 10.74
N GLU A 428 -17.86 6.55 9.95
CA GLU A 428 -18.46 7.21 8.81
C GLU A 428 -19.91 7.56 9.12
N TYR A 429 -20.22 8.84 9.13
CA TYR A 429 -21.54 9.35 9.37
C TYR A 429 -22.06 10.13 8.17
N GLN A 430 -22.97 9.51 7.40
CA GLN A 430 -23.75 10.22 6.39
C GLN A 430 -24.92 10.89 7.10
N ILE A 431 -24.81 12.19 7.33
CA ILE A 431 -25.78 12.97 8.13
C ILE A 431 -27.08 13.12 7.35
N ASP A 432 -26.95 13.43 6.06
CA ASP A 432 -28.03 13.57 5.09
C ASP A 432 -27.45 13.43 3.66
N THR A 433 -28.26 13.64 2.62
CA THR A 433 -27.86 13.58 1.20
C THR A 433 -26.67 14.48 0.84
N LEU A 434 -26.48 15.56 1.57
CA LEU A 434 -25.50 16.62 1.25
C LEU A 434 -24.29 16.61 2.19
N ASN A 435 -24.40 16.07 3.41
CA ASN A 435 -23.40 16.20 4.45
C ASN A 435 -22.86 14.85 4.90
N LYS A 436 -21.53 14.69 4.88
CA LYS A 436 -20.82 13.48 5.34
C LYS A 436 -19.69 13.87 6.29
N LEU A 437 -19.54 13.12 7.38
CA LEU A 437 -18.43 13.22 8.33
C LEU A 437 -17.73 11.87 8.42
N ILE A 438 -16.39 11.90 8.37
CA ILE A 438 -15.53 10.72 8.58
C ILE A 438 -14.54 11.08 9.68
N LEU A 439 -14.44 10.23 10.71
CA LEU A 439 -13.46 10.38 11.80
C LEU A 439 -12.60 9.11 11.88
N ARG A 440 -11.26 9.26 11.94
CA ARG A 440 -10.31 8.17 12.02
C ARG A 440 -9.26 8.43 13.10
N PRO A 441 -9.54 8.13 14.37
CA PRO A 441 -8.52 8.11 15.40
C PRO A 441 -7.62 6.88 15.28
N THR A 442 -6.34 7.07 15.58
CA THR A 442 -5.30 6.03 15.58
C THR A 442 -4.45 6.16 16.84
N VAL A 443 -4.07 5.04 17.43
CA VAL A 443 -3.09 4.97 18.53
C VAL A 443 -2.16 3.82 18.24
N SER A 444 -0.86 4.03 18.47
CA SER A 444 0.14 2.97 18.36
C SER A 444 1.20 3.07 19.44
N TYR A 445 1.68 1.92 19.87
CA TYR A 445 2.83 1.75 20.74
C TYR A 445 3.83 0.82 20.07
N THR A 446 5.09 1.21 20.05
CA THR A 446 6.17 0.40 19.51
C THR A 446 7.33 0.37 20.51
N TYR A 447 7.79 -0.82 20.85
CA TYR A 447 8.99 -1.07 21.62
C TYR A 447 9.98 -1.85 20.77
N ASN A 448 11.23 -1.40 20.71
CA ASN A 448 12.30 -2.10 20.04
C ASN A 448 13.51 -2.20 20.98
N GLU A 449 14.10 -3.39 21.03
CA GLU A 449 15.36 -3.67 21.68
C GLU A 449 16.27 -4.39 20.70
N GLN A 450 17.53 -3.99 20.63
CA GLN A 450 18.47 -4.54 19.67
C GLN A 450 19.85 -4.63 20.28
N THR A 451 20.46 -5.80 20.12
CA THR A 451 21.89 -6.01 20.35
C THR A 451 22.58 -6.31 19.04
N SER A 452 23.66 -5.64 18.74
CA SER A 452 24.43 -5.80 17.52
C SER A 452 25.92 -5.91 17.86
N TYR A 453 26.57 -6.92 17.27
CA TYR A 453 28.01 -7.06 17.22
C TYR A 453 28.45 -6.98 15.76
N ASN A 454 29.34 -6.06 15.43
CA ASN A 454 29.93 -5.90 14.11
C ASN A 454 31.43 -5.99 14.17
N ALA A 455 32.02 -7.00 13.52
CA ALA A 455 33.47 -7.07 13.28
C ALA A 455 33.72 -6.57 11.85
N TYR A 456 34.68 -5.71 11.69
CA TYR A 456 34.98 -5.11 10.40
C TYR A 456 36.46 -5.08 10.09
N THR A 457 36.78 -5.13 8.79
CA THR A 457 38.11 -4.82 8.27
C THR A 457 37.96 -3.77 7.18
N PHE A 458 38.85 -2.81 7.19
CA PHE A 458 38.88 -1.72 6.23
C PHE A 458 40.24 -1.70 5.52
N ASP A 459 40.16 -2.01 4.22
CA ASP A 459 41.33 -2.13 3.37
C ASP A 459 41.32 -1.03 2.32
N ARG A 460 42.50 -0.62 1.88
CA ARG A 460 42.72 0.31 0.79
C ARG A 460 43.47 -0.40 -0.33
N ASP A 461 42.87 -0.40 -1.51
CA ASP A 461 43.52 -0.91 -2.73
C ASP A 461 44.25 0.24 -3.40
N THR A 462 45.58 0.11 -3.51
CA THR A 462 46.47 1.09 -4.09
C THR A 462 47.25 0.49 -5.26
N VAL A 463 47.40 1.24 -6.33
CA VAL A 463 48.29 0.83 -7.43
C VAL A 463 49.69 1.39 -7.16
N VAL A 464 50.59 0.55 -6.70
CA VAL A 464 52.02 0.91 -6.54
C VAL A 464 52.85 0.15 -7.60
N ASP A 465 53.52 0.87 -8.45
CA ASP A 465 54.41 0.32 -9.50
C ASP A 465 53.79 -0.76 -10.39
N THR A 466 52.54 -0.56 -10.84
CA THR A 466 51.75 -1.50 -11.65
C THR A 466 51.27 -2.77 -10.95
N LEU A 467 51.47 -2.88 -9.65
CA LEU A 467 50.96 -3.96 -8.82
C LEU A 467 49.85 -3.43 -7.89
N ASN A 468 48.65 -4.05 -7.94
CA ASN A 468 47.60 -3.77 -6.95
C ASN A 468 48.05 -4.26 -5.60
N GLN A 469 48.22 -3.37 -4.64
CA GLN A 469 48.59 -3.65 -3.27
C GLN A 469 47.42 -3.29 -2.32
N VAL A 470 46.90 -4.31 -1.63
CA VAL A 470 45.85 -4.09 -0.63
C VAL A 470 46.52 -3.83 0.72
N VAL A 471 46.26 -2.67 1.30
CA VAL A 471 46.79 -2.28 2.61
C VAL A 471 45.67 -2.23 3.64
N ARG A 472 45.78 -2.98 4.74
CA ARG A 472 44.90 -2.91 5.89
C ARG A 472 45.09 -1.58 6.60
N ILE A 473 44.03 -0.75 6.68
CA ILE A 473 44.08 0.57 7.34
C ILE A 473 43.29 0.62 8.64
N ASN A 474 42.32 -0.30 8.79
CA ASN A 474 41.57 -0.45 10.05
C ASN A 474 41.09 -1.90 10.22
N ASP A 475 41.03 -2.36 11.46
CA ASP A 475 40.57 -3.70 11.85
C ASP A 475 39.98 -3.58 13.26
N GLY A 476 38.75 -3.93 13.45
CA GLY A 476 38.13 -3.75 14.75
C GLY A 476 36.75 -4.39 14.89
N TYR A 477 36.13 -4.04 16.00
CA TYR A 477 34.74 -4.45 16.24
C TYR A 477 33.95 -3.38 16.97
N GLN A 478 32.64 -3.44 16.82
CA GLN A 478 31.67 -2.58 17.49
C GLN A 478 30.58 -3.41 18.14
N ASN A 479 30.34 -3.16 19.42
CA ASN A 479 29.19 -3.65 20.17
C ASN A 479 28.19 -2.50 20.33
N GLN A 480 26.92 -2.76 20.04
CA GLN A 480 25.87 -1.77 20.24
C GLN A 480 24.65 -2.44 20.87
N TYR A 481 24.17 -1.83 21.94
CA TYR A 481 22.88 -2.13 22.53
C TYR A 481 21.99 -0.91 22.37
N SER A 482 20.78 -1.09 21.88
CA SER A 482 19.81 -0.01 21.78
C SER A 482 18.43 -0.46 22.19
N GLN A 483 17.73 0.42 22.89
CA GLN A 483 16.35 0.25 23.31
C GLN A 483 15.60 1.52 22.92
N SER A 484 14.37 1.38 22.41
CA SER A 484 13.51 2.53 22.11
C SER A 484 12.04 2.21 22.31
N GLU A 485 11.32 3.18 22.83
CA GLU A 485 9.88 3.16 23.03
C GLU A 485 9.26 4.32 22.27
N LYS A 486 8.15 4.03 21.57
CA LYS A 486 7.41 5.05 20.83
C LYS A 486 5.92 4.94 21.09
N ILE A 487 5.31 6.05 21.49
CA ILE A 487 3.85 6.20 21.54
C ILE A 487 3.44 7.21 20.47
N SER A 488 2.41 6.87 19.69
CA SER A 488 1.84 7.81 18.72
C SER A 488 0.33 7.79 18.80
N ALA A 489 -0.27 8.96 18.71
CA ALA A 489 -1.72 9.14 18.63
C ALA A 489 -2.05 10.13 17.53
N GLY A 490 -3.09 9.86 16.76
CA GLY A 490 -3.52 10.75 15.69
C GLY A 490 -5.02 10.73 15.48
N ILE A 491 -5.55 11.77 14.91
CA ILE A 491 -6.94 11.86 14.46
C ILE A 491 -7.01 12.54 13.11
N ARG A 492 -7.75 11.89 12.18
CA ARG A 492 -8.13 12.50 10.92
C ARG A 492 -9.63 12.70 10.89
N ALA A 493 -10.08 13.92 10.65
CA ALA A 493 -11.47 14.29 10.48
C ALA A 493 -11.67 14.81 9.06
N ILE A 494 -12.69 14.31 8.34
CA ILE A 494 -13.06 14.81 7.01
C ILE A 494 -14.54 15.15 7.05
N TYR A 495 -14.87 16.39 6.75
CA TYR A 495 -16.24 16.86 6.56
C TYR A 495 -16.43 17.26 5.10
N ASN A 496 -17.46 16.72 4.47
CA ASN A 496 -17.84 17.08 3.10
C ASN A 496 -19.26 17.60 3.05
N ARG A 497 -19.43 18.72 2.36
CA ARG A 497 -20.73 19.30 2.02
C ARG A 497 -20.88 19.41 0.53
N LYS A 498 -21.86 18.72 -0.03
CA LYS A 498 -22.33 18.90 -1.41
C LYS A 498 -23.34 20.02 -1.45
N PHE A 499 -23.38 20.76 -2.54
CA PHE A 499 -24.36 21.82 -2.76
C PHE A 499 -25.40 21.36 -3.80
N MET A 500 -26.50 22.08 -3.88
CA MET A 500 -27.57 21.75 -4.83
C MET A 500 -27.12 21.79 -6.30
N ARG A 501 -26.11 22.61 -6.63
CA ARG A 501 -25.50 22.60 -7.97
C ARG A 501 -24.61 21.35 -8.13
N PRO A 502 -24.90 20.47 -9.12
CA PRO A 502 -24.10 19.27 -9.34
C PRO A 502 -22.63 19.61 -9.58
N GLY A 503 -21.74 18.89 -8.89
CA GLY A 503 -20.29 19.10 -8.97
C GLY A 503 -19.73 20.15 -8.02
N ARG A 504 -20.57 20.98 -7.37
CA ARG A 504 -20.12 21.92 -6.34
C ARG A 504 -20.00 21.22 -4.99
N ALA A 505 -18.83 21.31 -4.37
CA ALA A 505 -18.58 20.69 -3.09
C ALA A 505 -17.57 21.50 -2.26
N LEU A 506 -17.73 21.45 -0.95
CA LEU A 506 -16.76 21.92 0.04
C LEU A 506 -16.30 20.70 0.85
N THR A 507 -14.99 20.46 0.89
CA THR A 507 -14.41 19.38 1.69
C THR A 507 -13.36 19.96 2.62
N MET A 508 -13.47 19.65 3.90
CA MET A 508 -12.50 20.05 4.93
C MET A 508 -11.89 18.81 5.54
N GLN A 509 -10.57 18.76 5.60
CA GLN A 509 -9.83 17.71 6.29
C GLN A 509 -8.93 18.31 7.35
N ALA A 510 -9.09 17.85 8.57
CA ALA A 510 -8.23 18.18 9.69
C ALA A 510 -7.46 16.92 10.13
N ASN A 511 -6.15 17.04 10.33
CA ASN A 511 -5.31 16.00 10.90
C ASN A 511 -4.59 16.59 12.10
N MET A 512 -4.46 15.78 13.15
CA MET A 512 -3.63 16.06 14.32
C MET A 512 -2.90 14.78 14.68
N ASP A 513 -1.58 14.85 14.81
CA ASP A 513 -0.74 13.72 15.16
C ASP A 513 0.23 14.12 16.25
N PHE A 514 0.40 13.24 17.21
CA PHE A 514 1.36 13.33 18.30
C PHE A 514 2.23 12.09 18.32
N SER A 515 3.51 12.23 18.58
CA SER A 515 4.39 11.10 18.87
C SER A 515 5.46 11.49 19.89
N ASN A 516 5.70 10.61 20.84
CA ASN A 516 6.83 10.65 21.75
C ASN A 516 7.68 9.39 21.49
N THR A 517 8.99 9.58 21.45
CA THR A 517 9.96 8.47 21.29
C THR A 517 11.10 8.69 22.26
N ASP A 518 11.35 7.71 23.12
CA ASP A 518 12.48 7.69 24.04
C ASP A 518 13.39 6.51 23.70
N GLY A 519 14.70 6.73 23.77
CA GLY A 519 15.66 5.69 23.44
C GLY A 519 16.96 5.81 24.24
N THR A 520 17.59 4.67 24.41
CA THR A 520 18.94 4.55 24.98
C THR A 520 19.78 3.72 24.03
N THR A 521 20.97 4.20 23.71
CA THR A 521 21.95 3.47 22.91
C THR A 521 23.29 3.47 23.63
N GLN A 522 23.86 2.30 23.80
CA GLN A 522 25.23 2.15 24.28
C GLN A 522 26.08 1.60 23.13
N THR A 523 27.19 2.24 22.84
CA THR A 523 28.12 1.87 21.77
C THR A 523 29.51 1.75 22.34
N TYR A 524 30.13 0.60 22.06
CA TYR A 524 31.55 0.37 22.31
C TYR A 524 32.21 -0.07 21.01
N SER A 525 33.27 0.61 20.59
CA SER A 525 34.06 0.27 19.40
C SER A 525 35.54 0.20 19.75
N PHE A 526 36.22 -0.82 19.28
CA PHE A 526 37.63 -1.08 19.52
C PHE A 526 38.37 -1.26 18.20
N ASP A 527 39.47 -0.52 18.03
CA ASP A 527 40.42 -0.66 16.92
C ASP A 527 41.50 -1.65 17.33
N GLN A 528 41.53 -2.82 16.71
CA GLN A 528 42.50 -3.87 17.02
C GLN A 528 43.90 -3.55 16.48
N LEU A 529 43.96 -2.82 15.35
CA LEU A 529 45.23 -2.46 14.73
C LEU A 529 46.03 -1.47 15.59
N ARG A 530 45.34 -0.55 16.29
CA ARG A 530 45.91 0.46 17.18
C ARG A 530 45.89 0.07 18.65
N GLY A 531 45.10 -0.94 19.01
CA GLY A 531 44.94 -1.41 20.37
C GLY A 531 44.24 -0.42 21.30
N LEU A 532 43.27 0.37 20.80
CA LEU A 532 42.55 1.37 21.58
C LEU A 532 41.07 1.40 21.31
N ALA A 533 40.29 1.84 22.31
CA ALA A 533 38.86 2.09 22.13
C ALA A 533 38.67 3.38 21.30
N MET A 534 37.90 3.29 20.21
CA MET A 534 37.56 4.42 19.37
C MET A 534 36.34 5.16 19.92
N VAL A 535 35.34 4.40 20.39
CA VAL A 535 34.07 4.92 20.94
C VAL A 535 33.72 4.08 22.16
N ASP A 536 33.41 4.74 23.28
CA ASP A 536 32.78 4.14 24.45
C ASP A 536 31.80 5.13 25.04
N GLN A 537 30.53 4.95 24.72
CA GLN A 537 29.52 5.97 25.01
C GLN A 537 28.14 5.39 25.29
N ARG A 538 27.34 6.16 26.04
CA ARG A 538 25.91 5.93 26.24
C ARG A 538 25.13 7.18 25.83
N THR A 539 24.17 7.01 24.93
CA THR A 539 23.36 8.09 24.41
C THR A 539 21.90 7.90 24.87
N TYR A 540 21.33 8.92 25.47
CA TYR A 540 19.92 9.03 25.74
C TYR A 540 19.30 9.96 24.70
N SER A 541 18.23 9.51 24.03
CA SER A 541 17.54 10.27 23.01
C SER A 541 16.06 10.39 23.33
N GLY A 542 15.52 11.61 23.28
CA GLY A 542 14.11 11.94 23.38
C GLY A 542 13.66 12.64 22.11
N ASN A 543 12.44 12.34 21.62
CA ASN A 543 11.91 12.97 20.45
C ASN A 543 10.40 13.11 20.54
N ASP A 544 9.94 14.34 20.83
CA ASP A 544 8.56 14.72 20.85
C ASP A 544 8.19 15.43 19.55
N ALA A 545 7.14 14.97 18.91
CA ALA A 545 6.64 15.63 17.73
C ALA A 545 5.12 15.77 17.77
N TYR A 546 4.63 16.93 17.41
CA TYR A 546 3.21 17.14 17.16
C TYR A 546 3.01 17.90 15.86
N SER A 547 2.10 17.40 15.06
CA SER A 547 1.73 18.01 13.79
C SER A 547 0.24 18.22 13.69
N TYR A 548 -0.14 19.28 12.99
CA TYR A 548 -1.53 19.55 12.66
C TYR A 548 -1.63 20.08 11.24
N SER A 549 -2.73 19.76 10.58
CA SER A 549 -3.03 20.33 9.27
C SER A 549 -4.53 20.51 9.08
N LEU A 550 -4.89 21.57 8.41
CA LEU A 550 -6.24 21.85 7.93
C LEU A 550 -6.16 22.08 6.42
N ARG A 551 -6.82 21.23 5.67
CA ARG A 551 -6.96 21.36 4.21
C ARG A 551 -8.43 21.59 3.87
N THR A 552 -8.70 22.68 3.15
CA THR A 552 -10.04 23.04 2.68
C THR A 552 -10.02 23.08 1.16
N SER A 553 -10.83 22.26 0.52
CA SER A 553 -11.02 22.21 -0.94
C SER A 553 -12.42 22.67 -1.27
N TYR A 554 -12.54 23.66 -2.15
CA TYR A 554 -13.78 24.12 -2.74
C TYR A 554 -13.79 23.89 -4.24
N VAL A 555 -14.77 23.14 -4.70
CA VAL A 555 -14.94 22.81 -6.12
C VAL A 555 -16.12 23.57 -6.68
N GLU A 556 -15.88 24.30 -7.77
CA GLU A 556 -16.87 25.05 -8.51
C GLU A 556 -16.97 24.55 -9.97
N PRO A 557 -18.14 24.09 -10.44
CA PRO A 557 -18.36 23.85 -11.86
C PRO A 557 -18.53 25.18 -12.61
N LEU A 558 -17.59 25.46 -13.55
CA LEU A 558 -17.59 26.74 -14.29
C LEU A 558 -18.62 26.76 -15.41
N TYR A 559 -18.53 25.77 -16.32
CA TYR A 559 -19.43 25.63 -17.45
C TYR A 559 -19.83 24.17 -17.61
N LYS A 560 -21.13 23.88 -17.50
CA LYS A 560 -21.62 22.51 -17.36
C LYS A 560 -20.86 21.77 -16.23
N THR A 561 -21.03 20.46 -16.10
CA THR A 561 -20.36 19.64 -15.06
C THR A 561 -19.01 19.07 -15.51
N ASN A 562 -18.57 19.38 -16.73
CA ASN A 562 -17.33 18.90 -17.32
C ASN A 562 -16.14 19.88 -17.23
N HIS A 563 -16.37 21.12 -16.79
CA HIS A 563 -15.33 22.11 -16.49
C HIS A 563 -15.38 22.46 -15.00
N LEU A 564 -14.40 22.03 -14.25
CA LEU A 564 -14.34 22.20 -12.81
C LEU A 564 -13.12 23.02 -12.44
N LEU A 565 -13.29 23.92 -11.49
CA LEU A 565 -12.22 24.65 -10.82
C LEU A 565 -12.18 24.22 -9.36
N GLU A 566 -11.03 23.80 -8.88
CA GLU A 566 -10.78 23.54 -7.47
C GLU A 566 -9.82 24.58 -6.90
N MET A 567 -10.19 25.15 -5.77
CA MET A 567 -9.34 25.98 -4.94
C MET A 567 -9.07 25.24 -3.62
N VAL A 568 -7.79 25.03 -3.30
CA VAL A 568 -7.38 24.39 -2.05
C VAL A 568 -6.58 25.35 -1.21
N LEU A 569 -7.03 25.55 0.01
CA LEU A 569 -6.27 26.22 1.07
C LEU A 569 -5.80 25.16 2.07
N SER A 570 -4.50 25.12 2.35
CA SER A 570 -3.95 24.23 3.39
C SER A 570 -3.08 25.02 4.35
N LEU A 571 -3.30 24.76 5.65
CA LEU A 571 -2.50 25.29 6.74
C LEU A 571 -1.91 24.08 7.48
N SER A 572 -0.63 24.08 7.74
CA SER A 572 0.01 23.00 8.50
C SER A 572 1.09 23.52 9.43
N GLY A 573 1.24 22.86 10.56
CA GLY A 573 2.31 23.08 11.51
C GLY A 573 2.90 21.75 11.94
N ASN A 574 4.21 21.70 12.09
CA ASN A 574 4.97 20.58 12.63
C ASN A 574 5.98 21.13 13.63
N ASN A 575 5.87 20.66 14.87
CA ASN A 575 6.79 21.04 15.94
C ASN A 575 7.45 19.77 16.45
N ARG A 576 8.76 19.83 16.60
CA ARG A 576 9.58 18.71 17.06
C ARG A 576 10.60 19.18 18.08
N ILE A 577 10.67 18.49 19.19
CA ILE A 577 11.71 18.63 20.20
C ILE A 577 12.52 17.34 20.15
N SER A 578 13.82 17.47 19.93
CA SER A 578 14.74 16.33 19.86
C SER A 578 15.87 16.57 20.83
N GLU A 579 16.01 15.69 21.79
CA GLU A 579 17.07 15.70 22.79
C GLU A 579 18.01 14.52 22.55
N LYS A 580 19.30 14.80 22.53
CA LYS A 580 20.35 13.79 22.51
C LYS A 580 21.37 14.14 23.57
N ASN A 581 21.48 13.32 24.59
CA ASN A 581 22.46 13.48 25.66
C ASN A 581 23.42 12.29 25.62
N GLN A 582 24.66 12.55 25.28
CA GLN A 582 25.72 11.56 25.19
C GLN A 582 26.66 11.66 26.37
N TYR A 583 27.03 10.50 26.92
CA TYR A 583 27.93 10.37 28.03
C TYR A 583 29.04 9.37 27.70
N THR A 584 30.27 9.70 28.06
CA THR A 584 31.42 8.79 28.03
C THR A 584 31.65 8.19 29.40
N GLN A 585 32.38 7.08 29.46
CA GLN A 585 32.67 6.38 30.70
C GLN A 585 33.65 7.19 31.56
N ASP A 586 33.35 7.35 32.84
CA ASP A 586 34.28 7.89 33.83
C ASP A 586 35.33 6.83 34.17
N ALA A 587 36.60 7.17 33.95
CA ALA A 587 37.70 6.24 34.15
C ALA A 587 37.85 5.77 35.61
N THR A 588 37.29 6.48 36.60
CA THR A 588 37.40 6.19 38.06
C THR A 588 36.26 5.30 38.52
N THR A 589 35.04 5.55 38.07
CA THR A 589 33.85 4.84 38.54
C THR A 589 33.43 3.72 37.59
N GLY A 590 33.81 3.80 36.31
CA GLY A 590 33.35 2.88 35.26
C GLY A 590 31.90 3.19 34.79
N ASP A 591 31.26 4.23 35.29
CA ASP A 591 29.89 4.65 34.91
C ASP A 591 29.92 5.66 33.77
N TYR A 592 28.83 5.70 32.95
CA TYR A 592 28.67 6.69 31.88
C TYR A 592 28.09 7.99 32.46
N THR A 593 28.97 8.83 33.03
CA THR A 593 28.58 10.09 33.72
C THR A 593 29.24 11.34 33.16
N VAL A 594 30.29 11.19 32.34
CA VAL A 594 30.97 12.32 31.72
C VAL A 594 30.19 12.81 30.53
N TYR A 595 29.56 13.99 30.67
CA TYR A 595 28.72 14.55 29.59
C TYR A 595 29.58 15.02 28.42
N ASP A 596 29.24 14.52 27.21
CA ASP A 596 29.90 14.91 25.96
C ASP A 596 29.11 16.01 25.26
N SER A 597 29.61 17.24 25.35
CA SER A 597 28.95 18.42 24.80
C SER A 597 29.04 18.51 23.26
N VAL A 598 30.01 17.84 22.63
CA VAL A 598 30.20 17.86 21.17
C VAL A 598 29.13 17.04 20.46
N TYR A 599 28.80 15.91 21.05
CA TYR A 599 27.84 14.95 20.49
C TYR A 599 26.45 15.01 21.13
N SER A 600 26.25 15.97 22.05
CA SER A 600 24.95 16.20 22.72
C SER A 600 24.29 17.46 22.21
N ASN A 601 22.96 17.41 22.08
CA ASN A 601 22.17 18.58 21.68
C ASN A 601 20.72 18.49 22.14
N ASN A 602 20.09 19.65 22.25
CA ASN A 602 18.64 19.78 22.37
C ASN A 602 18.15 20.72 21.26
N LEU A 603 17.23 20.24 20.47
CA LEU A 603 16.76 20.88 19.26
C LEU A 603 15.25 21.08 19.31
N GLN A 604 14.82 22.31 19.07
CA GLN A 604 13.42 22.65 18.94
C GLN A 604 13.16 23.20 17.54
N ASN A 605 12.43 22.44 16.76
CA ASN A 605 12.12 22.79 15.39
C ASN A 605 10.64 23.00 15.20
N SER A 606 10.28 24.15 14.66
CA SER A 606 8.91 24.53 14.35
C SER A 606 8.81 24.90 12.87
N MET A 607 7.92 24.22 12.15
CA MET A 607 7.65 24.50 10.76
C MET A 607 6.18 24.84 10.57
N TYR A 608 5.90 25.97 9.96
CA TYR A 608 4.58 26.42 9.57
C TYR A 608 4.52 26.56 8.06
N SER A 609 3.43 26.11 7.45
CA SER A 609 3.25 26.17 6.01
C SER A 609 1.83 26.59 5.66
N GLU A 610 1.73 27.58 4.80
CA GLU A 610 0.52 28.06 4.16
C GLU A 610 0.57 27.72 2.69
N GLN A 611 -0.46 27.09 2.16
CA GLN A 611 -0.49 26.63 0.78
C GLN A 611 -1.78 27.05 0.12
N LEU A 612 -1.66 27.64 -1.06
CA LEU A 612 -2.76 27.88 -1.99
C LEU A 612 -2.53 27.06 -3.25
N GLU A 613 -3.53 26.30 -3.65
CA GLU A 613 -3.51 25.48 -4.86
C GLU A 613 -4.74 25.78 -5.71
N LEU A 614 -4.55 25.93 -7.01
CA LEU A 614 -5.61 26.10 -7.99
C LEU A 614 -5.48 25.00 -9.04
N ASN A 615 -6.53 24.21 -9.23
CA ASN A 615 -6.61 23.13 -10.19
C ASN A 615 -7.79 23.38 -11.13
N TYR A 616 -7.55 23.33 -12.42
CA TYR A 616 -8.57 23.32 -13.44
C TYR A 616 -8.68 21.92 -14.03
N ARG A 617 -9.88 21.38 -14.14
CA ARG A 617 -10.15 20.06 -14.72
C ARG A 617 -11.16 20.16 -15.84
N TRP A 618 -10.83 19.58 -16.98
CA TRP A 618 -11.71 19.45 -18.14
C TRP A 618 -11.90 17.98 -18.50
N VAL A 619 -13.13 17.49 -18.37
CA VAL A 619 -13.47 16.08 -18.60
C VAL A 619 -14.39 15.96 -19.79
N GLU A 620 -13.94 15.16 -20.78
CA GLU A 620 -14.73 14.76 -21.94
C GLU A 620 -14.78 13.23 -22.06
N GLN A 621 -15.60 12.69 -22.96
CA GLN A 621 -15.72 11.25 -23.15
C GLN A 621 -14.37 10.59 -23.47
N LYS A 622 -13.53 11.26 -24.30
CA LYS A 622 -12.24 10.74 -24.75
C LYS A 622 -11.06 11.21 -23.93
N PHE A 623 -11.15 12.34 -23.25
CA PHE A 623 -10.02 12.82 -22.47
C PHE A 623 -10.42 13.43 -21.13
N ASP A 624 -9.47 13.48 -20.23
CA ASP A 624 -9.53 14.10 -18.91
C ASP A 624 -8.21 14.85 -18.70
N LEU A 625 -8.29 16.17 -18.62
CA LEU A 625 -7.15 17.06 -18.42
C LEU A 625 -7.30 17.77 -17.08
N MET A 626 -6.33 17.65 -16.22
CA MET A 626 -6.17 18.46 -15.02
C MET A 626 -4.85 19.23 -15.10
N VAL A 627 -4.91 20.53 -14.92
CA VAL A 627 -3.73 21.41 -14.82
C VAL A 627 -3.88 22.25 -13.58
N GLY A 628 -2.82 22.35 -12.81
CA GLY A 628 -2.85 23.10 -11.56
C GLY A 628 -1.49 23.66 -11.21
N ALA A 629 -1.53 24.51 -10.20
CA ALA A 629 -0.34 25.08 -9.60
C ALA A 629 -0.57 25.33 -8.11
N ARG A 630 0.48 25.11 -7.33
CA ARG A 630 0.50 25.27 -5.89
C ARG A 630 1.58 26.25 -5.49
N ALA A 631 1.22 27.24 -4.72
CA ALA A 631 2.13 28.16 -4.07
C ALA A 631 2.19 27.83 -2.56
N ILE A 632 3.37 27.69 -2.03
CA ILE A 632 3.62 27.32 -0.64
C ILE A 632 4.49 28.38 0.00
N ALA A 633 4.00 29.03 1.06
CA ALA A 633 4.79 29.86 1.95
C ALA A 633 5.16 29.02 3.17
N GLN A 634 6.43 28.85 3.43
CA GLN A 634 6.93 28.05 4.54
C GLN A 634 7.84 28.86 5.42
N GLN A 635 7.62 28.76 6.73
CA GLN A 635 8.48 29.31 7.76
C GLN A 635 9.00 28.18 8.62
N THR A 636 10.31 28.08 8.76
CA THR A 636 10.96 27.09 9.63
C THR A 636 11.81 27.83 10.66
N GLN A 637 11.60 27.55 11.93
CA GLN A 637 12.43 28.02 13.04
C GLN A 637 13.15 26.85 13.67
N SER A 638 14.46 26.93 13.80
CA SER A 638 15.30 25.95 14.48
C SER A 638 16.03 26.62 15.63
N LYS A 639 15.86 26.07 16.83
CA LYS A 639 16.55 26.50 18.06
C LYS A 639 17.43 25.38 18.55
N THR A 640 18.70 25.64 18.77
CA THR A 640 19.67 24.71 19.32
C THR A 640 20.08 25.16 20.71
N TYR A 641 20.02 24.20 21.65
CA TYR A 641 20.46 24.46 23.04
C TYR A 641 21.60 23.51 23.38
N TYR A 642 22.60 24.02 24.08
CA TYR A 642 23.60 23.26 24.81
C TYR A 642 23.28 23.32 26.30
N GLY A 643 22.82 22.21 26.86
CA GLY A 643 22.14 22.21 28.14
C GLY A 643 20.90 23.13 28.13
N ASN A 644 20.84 24.10 29.03
CA ASN A 644 19.76 25.07 29.09
C ASN A 644 20.07 26.43 28.41
N VAL A 645 21.22 26.55 27.74
CA VAL A 645 21.65 27.78 27.09
C VAL A 645 21.26 27.76 25.62
N LEU A 646 20.47 28.74 25.17
CA LEU A 646 20.17 28.91 23.75
C LEU A 646 21.45 29.32 23.02
N ALA A 647 21.97 28.38 22.24
CA ALA A 647 23.18 28.60 21.45
C ALA A 647 22.85 29.22 20.08
N ARG A 648 21.66 28.88 19.52
CA ARG A 648 21.28 29.38 18.21
C ARG A 648 19.78 29.43 18.05
N ASP A 649 19.30 30.47 17.35
CA ASP A 649 17.91 30.61 16.88
C ASP A 649 17.94 31.05 15.42
N THR A 650 17.47 30.19 14.52
CA THR A 650 17.52 30.44 13.09
C THR A 650 16.11 30.39 12.51
N LEU A 651 15.75 31.39 11.72
CA LEU A 651 14.46 31.53 11.09
C LEU A 651 14.63 31.56 9.57
N TYR A 652 13.99 30.60 8.88
CA TYR A 652 13.96 30.52 7.43
C TYR A 652 12.55 30.76 6.91
N ASN A 653 12.44 31.61 5.87
CA ASN A 653 11.21 31.82 5.14
C ASN A 653 11.46 31.47 3.68
N LYS A 654 10.70 30.54 3.15
CA LYS A 654 10.82 30.08 1.75
C LYS A 654 9.47 30.09 1.06
N TRP A 655 9.50 30.42 -0.24
CA TRP A 655 8.38 30.29 -1.15
C TRP A 655 8.71 29.22 -2.16
N ASN A 656 7.76 28.30 -2.36
CA ASN A 656 7.87 27.21 -3.32
C ASN A 656 6.69 27.28 -4.28
N PHE A 657 6.95 26.93 -5.55
CA PHE A 657 5.94 26.84 -6.57
C PHE A 657 5.96 25.44 -7.18
N SER A 658 4.82 24.77 -7.23
CA SER A 658 4.71 23.39 -7.68
C SER A 658 3.61 23.26 -8.73
N PRO A 659 3.93 23.31 -10.03
CA PRO A 659 2.97 23.03 -11.10
C PRO A 659 2.69 21.54 -11.19
N ASN A 660 1.47 21.20 -11.60
CA ASN A 660 1.06 19.83 -11.84
C ASN A 660 0.19 19.72 -13.10
N MET A 661 0.27 18.60 -13.77
CA MET A 661 -0.56 18.24 -14.91
C MET A 661 -0.87 16.75 -14.89
N ASN A 662 -2.13 16.40 -15.16
CA ASN A 662 -2.55 15.02 -15.36
C ASN A 662 -3.45 15.00 -16.61
N PHE A 663 -2.98 14.34 -17.65
CA PHE A 663 -3.70 14.19 -18.91
C PHE A 663 -3.93 12.72 -19.20
N ARG A 664 -5.18 12.33 -19.41
CA ARG A 664 -5.58 10.98 -19.80
C ARG A 664 -6.37 11.05 -21.11
N TYR A 665 -5.96 10.29 -22.10
CA TYR A 665 -6.68 10.11 -23.35
C TYR A 665 -7.18 8.68 -23.49
N ARG A 666 -8.47 8.50 -23.74
CA ARG A 666 -9.13 7.20 -23.94
C ARG A 666 -9.35 6.97 -25.44
N PHE A 667 -8.58 6.06 -26.03
CA PHE A 667 -8.77 5.62 -27.42
C PHE A 667 -10.07 4.81 -27.53
N GLU A 668 -10.27 3.90 -26.57
CA GLU A 668 -11.43 3.03 -26.38
C GLU A 668 -11.70 2.89 -24.87
N ARG A 669 -12.79 2.21 -24.50
CA ARG A 669 -13.14 2.01 -23.07
C ARG A 669 -11.99 1.41 -22.22
N LYS A 670 -11.09 0.64 -22.85
CA LYS A 670 -10.00 -0.11 -22.17
C LYS A 670 -8.64 0.14 -22.77
N LYS A 671 -8.49 1.15 -23.61
CA LYS A 671 -7.22 1.58 -24.18
C LYS A 671 -7.06 3.05 -23.88
N PHE A 672 -6.06 3.38 -23.09
CA PHE A 672 -5.79 4.78 -22.73
C PHE A 672 -4.29 5.05 -22.63
N ALA A 673 -3.96 6.32 -22.84
CA ALA A 673 -2.66 6.88 -22.52
C ALA A 673 -2.83 7.92 -21.41
N ARG A 674 -1.85 8.01 -20.52
CA ARG A 674 -1.82 8.98 -19.42
C ARG A 674 -0.45 9.63 -19.34
N ILE A 675 -0.44 10.94 -19.12
CA ILE A 675 0.77 11.74 -18.87
C ILE A 675 0.56 12.49 -17.56
N ILE A 676 1.50 12.38 -16.67
CA ILE A 676 1.51 13.09 -15.40
C ILE A 676 2.83 13.84 -15.30
N TYR A 677 2.75 15.11 -14.96
CA TYR A 677 3.90 15.93 -14.59
C TYR A 677 3.67 16.55 -13.22
N ARG A 678 4.72 16.56 -12.38
CA ARG A 678 4.72 17.19 -11.07
C ARG A 678 6.06 17.84 -10.76
N GLY A 679 6.01 19.13 -10.48
CA GLY A 679 7.09 19.82 -9.82
C GLY A 679 6.88 19.80 -8.31
N SER A 680 7.92 19.51 -7.54
CA SER A 680 7.86 19.52 -6.07
C SER A 680 9.18 19.95 -5.46
N SER A 681 9.11 20.78 -4.43
CA SER A 681 10.27 21.14 -3.63
C SER A 681 10.48 20.13 -2.50
N GLN A 682 11.71 19.68 -2.33
CA GLN A 682 12.15 18.80 -1.24
C GLN A 682 13.01 19.60 -0.27
N GLN A 683 12.53 19.76 0.96
CA GLN A 683 13.28 20.45 2.00
C GLN A 683 14.38 19.54 2.57
N PRO A 684 15.56 20.10 2.93
CA PRO A 684 16.52 19.37 3.74
C PRO A 684 15.89 18.95 5.08
N SER A 685 16.28 17.79 5.55
CA SER A 685 15.87 17.36 6.90
C SER A 685 16.59 18.22 7.95
N ILE A 686 16.00 18.29 9.13
CA ILE A 686 16.57 19.03 10.24
C ILE A 686 17.95 18.47 10.60
N THR A 687 18.10 17.15 10.65
CA THR A 687 19.36 16.47 10.92
C THR A 687 20.46 16.79 9.88
N GLN A 688 20.08 17.08 8.64
CA GLN A 688 21.04 17.52 7.62
C GLN A 688 21.47 18.98 7.79
N MET A 689 20.62 19.80 8.38
CA MET A 689 20.92 21.22 8.60
C MET A 689 21.61 21.49 9.94
N GLU A 690 21.45 20.62 10.93
CA GLU A 690 21.98 20.83 12.26
C GLU A 690 23.49 20.66 12.33
N PRO A 691 24.23 21.59 12.92
CA PRO A 691 25.67 21.49 13.04
C PRO A 691 26.11 20.50 14.13
N VAL A 692 25.29 19.51 14.44
CA VAL A 692 25.58 18.51 15.46
C VAL A 692 26.17 17.26 14.82
N ARG A 693 27.23 16.81 15.40
CA ARG A 693 27.97 15.64 14.97
C ARG A 693 27.31 14.36 15.46
N ASN A 694 27.34 13.35 14.63
CA ASN A 694 26.84 12.02 15.00
C ASN A 694 27.92 10.98 14.71
N ASN A 695 28.44 10.38 15.77
CA ASN A 695 29.48 9.36 15.79
C ASN A 695 28.97 7.99 16.27
N SER A 696 27.68 7.71 16.15
CA SER A 696 27.12 6.42 16.58
C SER A 696 27.69 5.22 15.80
N ASP A 697 28.25 5.48 14.63
CA ASP A 697 29.11 4.57 13.87
C ASP A 697 30.55 5.09 13.94
N ALA A 698 31.45 4.26 14.47
CA ALA A 698 32.84 4.66 14.71
C ALA A 698 33.60 5.06 13.43
N LEU A 699 33.23 4.47 12.29
CA LEU A 699 33.85 4.72 10.98
C LEU A 699 33.06 5.71 10.13
N ASN A 700 31.89 6.17 10.57
CA ASN A 700 31.06 7.08 9.80
C ASN A 700 30.52 8.19 10.70
N GLU A 701 31.08 9.37 10.57
CA GLU A 701 30.62 10.53 11.29
C GLU A 701 29.85 11.49 10.37
N THR A 702 28.70 11.94 10.79
CA THR A 702 27.91 12.91 10.02
C THR A 702 27.93 14.28 10.67
N VAL A 703 28.05 15.32 9.82
CA VAL A 703 28.07 16.73 10.20
C VAL A 703 26.96 17.47 9.45
N GLY A 704 26.17 18.27 10.14
CA GLY A 704 25.12 19.03 9.49
C GLY A 704 25.63 20.24 8.73
N ASN A 705 24.81 20.73 7.79
CA ASN A 705 25.09 21.91 6.96
C ASN A 705 23.88 22.86 6.96
N MET A 706 24.05 24.00 7.60
CA MET A 706 23.00 25.02 7.69
C MET A 706 22.78 25.81 6.40
N GLY A 707 23.71 25.74 5.45
CA GLY A 707 23.65 26.44 4.17
C GLY A 707 22.73 25.77 3.14
N LEU A 708 22.14 24.62 3.47
CA LEU A 708 21.35 23.86 2.55
C LEU A 708 20.13 24.62 2.02
N GLN A 709 19.95 24.51 0.71
CA GLN A 709 18.77 25.01 0.01
C GLN A 709 17.82 23.83 -0.30
N PRO A 710 16.51 24.09 -0.44
CA PRO A 710 15.58 23.07 -0.91
C PRO A 710 15.90 22.60 -2.33
N ALA A 711 15.91 21.29 -2.53
CA ALA A 711 16.00 20.72 -3.86
C ALA A 711 14.66 20.83 -4.60
N TYR A 712 14.69 20.96 -5.93
CA TYR A 712 13.48 20.96 -6.74
C TYR A 712 13.44 19.74 -7.67
N ARG A 713 12.35 18.97 -7.57
CA ARG A 713 12.20 17.71 -8.29
C ARG A 713 11.10 17.79 -9.35
N HIS A 714 11.47 17.47 -10.59
CA HIS A 714 10.56 17.27 -11.71
C HIS A 714 10.29 15.78 -11.88
N ASN A 715 9.02 15.37 -11.78
CA ASN A 715 8.60 14.00 -12.02
C ASN A 715 7.70 13.96 -13.26
N ILE A 716 8.06 13.13 -14.20
CA ILE A 716 7.31 12.88 -15.44
C ILE A 716 6.96 11.40 -15.47
N PHE A 717 5.70 11.10 -15.68
CA PHE A 717 5.22 9.75 -15.86
C PHE A 717 4.32 9.67 -17.08
N MET A 718 4.63 8.75 -17.99
CA MET A 718 3.83 8.44 -19.17
C MET A 718 3.47 6.97 -19.16
N MET A 719 2.23 6.64 -19.48
CA MET A 719 1.76 5.27 -19.52
C MET A 719 0.79 5.06 -20.65
N TYR A 720 0.90 3.92 -21.31
CA TYR A 720 -0.11 3.39 -22.22
C TYR A 720 -0.58 2.03 -21.71
N SER A 721 -1.89 1.84 -21.63
CA SER A 721 -2.51 0.59 -21.20
C SER A 721 -3.57 0.16 -22.20
N SER A 722 -3.57 -1.12 -22.53
CA SER A 722 -4.52 -1.74 -23.45
C SER A 722 -4.95 -3.11 -22.90
N PHE A 723 -6.26 -3.33 -22.82
CA PHE A 723 -6.82 -4.60 -22.47
C PHE A 723 -7.82 -5.07 -23.53
N ASN A 724 -7.62 -6.28 -24.05
CA ASN A 724 -8.52 -6.90 -25.02
C ASN A 724 -9.41 -7.92 -24.30
N GLN A 725 -10.70 -7.64 -24.23
CA GLN A 725 -11.67 -8.48 -23.50
C GLN A 725 -11.92 -9.83 -24.17
N ASP A 726 -11.92 -9.90 -25.50
CA ASP A 726 -12.24 -11.12 -26.23
C ASP A 726 -11.09 -12.14 -26.12
N LYS A 727 -9.86 -11.64 -26.16
CA LYS A 727 -8.63 -12.43 -26.05
C LYS A 727 -8.11 -12.54 -24.62
N PHE A 728 -8.64 -11.79 -23.64
CA PHE A 728 -8.15 -11.68 -22.28
C PHE A 728 -6.67 -11.29 -22.18
N SER A 729 -6.18 -10.58 -23.17
CA SER A 729 -4.79 -10.13 -23.23
C SER A 729 -4.66 -8.69 -22.75
N SER A 730 -3.63 -8.43 -21.97
CA SER A 730 -3.28 -7.08 -21.52
C SER A 730 -1.87 -6.70 -21.97
N PHE A 731 -1.72 -5.42 -22.29
CA PHE A 731 -0.44 -4.80 -22.59
C PHE A 731 -0.34 -3.45 -21.90
N MET A 732 0.76 -3.20 -21.21
CA MET A 732 1.06 -1.94 -20.56
C MET A 732 2.51 -1.55 -20.83
N THR A 733 2.76 -0.29 -21.08
CA THR A 733 4.11 0.27 -21.12
C THR A 733 4.14 1.65 -20.50
N GLY A 734 5.23 1.96 -19.82
CA GLY A 734 5.40 3.22 -19.09
C GLY A 734 6.80 3.79 -19.21
N LEU A 735 6.90 5.09 -19.15
CA LEU A 735 8.14 5.86 -19.07
C LEU A 735 8.08 6.73 -17.82
N ARG A 736 9.12 6.70 -17.01
CA ARG A 736 9.30 7.55 -15.82
C ARG A 736 10.60 8.31 -15.95
N ALA A 737 10.56 9.61 -15.65
CA ALA A 737 11.76 10.42 -15.56
C ALA A 737 11.69 11.31 -14.31
N THR A 738 12.78 11.40 -13.60
CA THR A 738 12.96 12.31 -12.47
C THR A 738 14.24 13.11 -12.69
N ILE A 739 14.15 14.43 -12.53
CA ILE A 739 15.26 15.37 -12.60
C ILE A 739 15.23 16.16 -11.30
N THR A 740 16.36 16.31 -10.62
CA THR A 740 16.41 17.02 -9.33
C THR A 740 17.43 18.16 -9.41
N GLU A 741 16.96 19.38 -9.38
CA GLU A 741 17.77 20.59 -9.29
C GLU A 741 18.14 20.85 -7.82
N ASP A 742 19.32 21.41 -7.55
CA ASP A 742 19.87 21.65 -6.20
C ASP A 742 19.80 20.41 -5.30
N ALA A 743 20.06 19.25 -5.87
CA ALA A 743 19.91 17.98 -5.17
C ALA A 743 20.74 17.93 -3.89
N LEU A 744 20.15 17.37 -2.84
CA LEU A 744 20.84 17.16 -1.56
C LEU A 744 21.66 15.87 -1.68
N VAL A 745 22.98 16.00 -1.70
CA VAL A 745 23.95 14.91 -1.91
C VAL A 745 25.00 14.91 -0.81
N ASN A 746 25.72 13.80 -0.66
CA ASN A 746 26.79 13.68 0.31
C ASN A 746 28.09 14.27 -0.21
N ASN A 747 28.77 15.03 0.65
CA ASN A 747 30.18 15.39 0.55
C ASN A 747 30.94 14.60 1.60
N THR A 748 31.87 13.73 1.18
CA THR A 748 32.55 12.77 2.03
C THR A 748 34.05 13.05 2.05
N ILE A 749 34.65 13.09 3.24
CA ILE A 749 36.11 13.16 3.44
C ILE A 749 36.52 11.90 4.16
N TYR A 750 37.60 11.27 3.71
CA TYR A 750 38.24 10.14 4.39
C TYR A 750 39.43 10.61 5.17
N ASP A 751 39.63 10.09 6.39
CA ASP A 751 40.89 10.23 7.11
C ASP A 751 41.80 9.05 6.83
N GLN A 752 43.08 9.14 7.32
CA GLN A 752 44.10 8.11 7.18
C GLN A 752 43.72 6.77 7.84
N THR A 753 42.73 6.76 8.73
CA THR A 753 42.26 5.55 9.42
C THR A 753 41.05 4.90 8.68
N GLY A 754 40.63 5.50 7.58
CA GLY A 754 39.45 5.07 6.84
C GLY A 754 38.12 5.53 7.43
N LYS A 755 38.15 6.34 8.51
CA LYS A 755 36.95 6.97 9.03
C LYS A 755 36.44 8.01 8.05
N ARG A 756 35.13 8.06 7.84
CA ARG A 756 34.44 8.97 6.93
C ARG A 756 33.70 10.06 7.68
N TYR A 757 33.90 11.28 7.23
CA TYR A 757 33.16 12.45 7.66
C TYR A 757 32.26 12.91 6.52
N MET A 758 30.96 12.90 6.76
CA MET A 758 29.96 13.15 5.74
C MET A 758 29.15 14.40 6.07
N GLN A 759 29.02 15.29 5.10
CA GLN A 759 28.16 16.46 5.17
C GLN A 759 27.25 16.52 3.95
N THR A 760 25.96 16.78 4.16
CA THR A 760 25.05 17.01 3.04
C THR A 760 25.28 18.39 2.45
N VAL A 761 25.35 18.48 1.12
CA VAL A 761 25.49 19.71 0.33
C VAL A 761 24.47 19.77 -0.79
N ASN A 762 24.21 20.96 -1.36
CA ASN A 762 23.48 21.06 -2.61
C ASN A 762 24.41 20.76 -3.77
N ALA A 763 23.98 19.93 -4.71
CA ALA A 763 24.78 19.58 -5.87
C ALA A 763 24.66 20.67 -6.94
N ASP A 764 25.80 21.09 -7.50
CA ASP A 764 25.85 21.94 -8.70
C ASP A 764 25.51 21.15 -9.97
N ILE A 765 25.55 19.84 -9.89
CA ILE A 765 25.27 18.92 -10.98
C ILE A 765 23.91 18.28 -10.76
N ILE A 766 23.12 18.19 -11.80
CA ILE A 766 21.74 17.72 -11.76
C ILE A 766 21.70 16.19 -11.86
N PRO A 767 21.43 15.42 -10.78
CA PRO A 767 21.15 14.00 -10.89
C PRO A 767 19.79 13.75 -11.53
N TRP A 768 19.72 12.69 -12.32
CA TRP A 768 18.49 12.31 -13.01
C TRP A 768 18.34 10.80 -13.13
N ASN A 769 17.10 10.35 -13.26
CA ASN A 769 16.82 8.97 -13.60
C ASN A 769 15.77 8.88 -14.70
N ILE A 770 15.87 7.82 -15.49
CA ILE A 770 14.87 7.45 -16.50
C ILE A 770 14.61 5.94 -16.40
N GLY A 771 13.34 5.58 -16.41
CA GLY A 771 12.89 4.18 -16.38
C GLY A 771 11.85 3.94 -17.44
N TRP A 772 12.01 2.87 -18.20
CA TRP A 772 11.02 2.34 -19.10
C TRP A 772 10.60 0.95 -18.65
N ASP A 773 9.30 0.68 -18.62
CA ASP A 773 8.74 -0.62 -18.31
C ASP A 773 7.69 -1.04 -19.33
N MET A 774 7.68 -2.33 -19.62
CA MET A 774 6.72 -2.96 -20.51
C MET A 774 6.24 -4.26 -19.87
N MET A 775 4.96 -4.54 -19.97
CA MET A 775 4.34 -5.74 -19.45
C MET A 775 3.27 -6.25 -20.41
N SER A 776 3.22 -7.56 -20.58
CA SER A 776 2.20 -8.22 -21.40
C SER A 776 1.74 -9.51 -20.74
N ASN A 777 0.44 -9.76 -20.80
CA ASN A 777 -0.14 -11.04 -20.41
C ASN A 777 -1.01 -11.52 -21.56
N THR A 778 -0.73 -12.72 -22.06
CA THR A 778 -1.40 -13.30 -23.25
C THR A 778 -1.74 -14.76 -22.99
N PRO A 779 -3.03 -15.10 -22.88
CA PRO A 779 -3.48 -16.50 -22.81
C PRO A 779 -3.53 -17.14 -24.19
N PHE A 780 -3.19 -18.44 -24.27
CA PHE A 780 -3.22 -19.29 -25.46
C PHE A 780 -4.01 -20.58 -25.21
N ALA A 781 -4.17 -21.40 -26.24
CA ALA A 781 -4.73 -22.76 -26.16
C ALA A 781 -6.00 -22.82 -25.30
N ASN A 782 -7.03 -22.07 -25.68
CA ASN A 782 -8.29 -21.98 -24.93
C ASN A 782 -8.08 -21.58 -23.45
N LYS A 783 -7.09 -20.70 -23.20
CA LYS A 783 -6.71 -20.16 -21.88
C LYS A 783 -6.05 -21.17 -20.92
N MET A 784 -5.69 -22.38 -21.41
CA MET A 784 -4.94 -23.34 -20.61
C MET A 784 -3.48 -22.94 -20.44
N LEU A 785 -2.94 -22.15 -21.36
CA LEU A 785 -1.58 -21.67 -21.35
C LEU A 785 -1.57 -20.15 -21.25
N GLN A 786 -0.82 -19.60 -20.30
CA GLN A 786 -0.67 -18.15 -20.09
C GLN A 786 0.81 -17.76 -20.20
N LEU A 787 1.10 -16.80 -21.07
CA LEU A 787 2.42 -16.18 -21.17
C LEU A 787 2.36 -14.80 -20.53
N HIS A 788 3.17 -14.60 -19.51
CA HIS A 788 3.41 -13.31 -18.91
C HIS A 788 4.84 -12.85 -19.22
N THR A 789 4.99 -11.61 -19.68
CA THR A 789 6.30 -10.99 -19.93
C THR A 789 6.36 -9.63 -19.29
N ARG A 790 7.49 -9.33 -18.66
CA ARG A 790 7.80 -8.00 -18.13
C ARG A 790 9.24 -7.66 -18.49
N THR A 791 9.47 -6.46 -18.97
CA THR A 791 10.80 -5.91 -19.19
C THR A 791 10.86 -4.52 -18.58
N ALA A 792 11.92 -4.24 -17.83
CA ALA A 792 12.17 -2.91 -17.30
C ALA A 792 13.64 -2.53 -17.55
N VAL A 793 13.83 -1.31 -18.01
CA VAL A 793 15.15 -0.68 -18.21
C VAL A 793 15.16 0.58 -17.36
N ASN A 794 16.09 0.69 -16.45
CA ASN A 794 16.25 1.86 -15.58
C ASN A 794 17.70 2.34 -15.67
N TYR A 795 17.87 3.61 -15.96
CA TYR A 795 19.14 4.30 -15.82
C TYR A 795 19.03 5.34 -14.72
N ASN A 796 20.01 5.37 -13.83
CA ASN A 796 20.06 6.25 -12.69
C ASN A 796 21.43 6.91 -12.62
N GLU A 797 21.48 8.22 -12.76
CA GLU A 797 22.67 9.04 -12.59
C GLU A 797 22.63 9.64 -11.17
N ARG A 798 23.59 9.27 -10.34
CA ARG A 798 23.77 9.76 -8.98
C ARG A 798 25.01 10.63 -8.91
N VAL A 799 25.00 11.59 -8.01
CA VAL A 799 26.11 12.52 -7.77
C VAL A 799 26.44 12.53 -6.29
N ALA A 800 27.73 12.50 -5.97
CA ALA A 800 28.29 12.75 -4.65
C ALA A 800 29.54 13.61 -4.80
N TYR A 801 30.06 14.14 -3.71
CA TYR A 801 31.36 14.79 -3.67
C TYR A 801 32.27 14.00 -2.75
N VAL A 802 33.50 13.76 -3.18
CA VAL A 802 34.49 12.99 -2.42
C VAL A 802 35.78 13.78 -2.35
N LEU A 803 36.29 14.07 -1.16
CA LEU A 803 37.56 14.70 -0.97
C LEU A 803 38.60 13.61 -0.67
N ARG A 804 39.80 13.85 -1.21
CA ARG A 804 40.98 13.01 -0.95
C ARG A 804 41.23 12.87 0.56
N GLU A 805 41.94 11.80 0.90
CA GLU A 805 42.41 11.50 2.26
C GLU A 805 43.06 12.72 2.91
N GLN A 806 42.64 13.08 4.11
CA GLN A 806 43.11 14.20 4.88
C GLN A 806 43.61 13.71 6.25
N ASP A 807 44.48 14.50 6.88
CA ASP A 807 44.86 14.27 8.28
C ASP A 807 43.64 14.47 9.19
N ALA A 808 43.39 13.57 10.15
CA ALA A 808 42.24 13.65 11.04
C ALA A 808 42.19 14.96 11.83
N ALA A 809 43.32 15.52 12.26
CA ALA A 809 43.38 16.80 12.97
C ALA A 809 43.00 17.98 12.05
N ALA A 810 43.37 17.92 10.78
CA ALA A 810 42.94 18.90 9.78
C ALA A 810 41.44 18.87 9.53
N ILE A 811 40.82 17.66 9.45
CA ILE A 811 39.39 17.50 9.29
C ILE A 811 38.64 18.09 10.49
N GLU A 812 39.11 17.79 11.71
CA GLU A 812 38.51 18.36 12.94
C GLU A 812 38.55 19.90 12.93
N GLN A 813 39.65 20.51 12.53
CA GLN A 813 39.76 21.96 12.41
C GLN A 813 38.77 22.53 11.35
N MET A 814 38.61 21.86 10.23
CA MET A 814 37.63 22.24 9.18
C MET A 814 36.19 22.20 9.70
N ILE A 815 35.84 21.12 10.41
CA ILE A 815 34.50 20.94 11.01
C ILE A 815 34.22 22.05 12.05
N ASP A 816 35.17 22.28 12.96
CA ASP A 816 35.02 23.29 14.01
C ASP A 816 34.91 24.72 13.44
N ALA A 817 35.63 24.98 12.35
CA ALA A 817 35.55 26.25 11.62
C ALA A 817 34.26 26.36 10.76
N GLY A 818 33.50 25.32 10.60
CA GLY A 818 32.34 25.25 9.71
C GLY A 818 32.69 25.40 8.22
N THR A 819 33.92 25.04 7.83
CA THR A 819 34.53 25.26 6.52
C THR A 819 34.87 23.97 5.79
N MET A 820 34.05 22.93 5.91
CA MET A 820 34.27 21.67 5.22
C MET A 820 34.29 21.90 3.70
N PRO A 821 35.44 21.70 3.01
CA PRO A 821 35.54 21.98 1.59
C PRO A 821 34.73 20.99 0.76
N LEU A 822 34.27 21.45 -0.40
CA LEU A 822 33.59 20.58 -1.37
C LEU A 822 34.64 19.70 -2.06
N GLY A 823 34.38 18.40 -2.08
CA GLY A 823 35.19 17.42 -2.78
C GLY A 823 35.03 17.42 -4.30
N GLU A 824 35.73 16.53 -4.98
CA GLU A 824 35.54 16.29 -6.39
C GLU A 824 34.19 15.60 -6.67
N ALA A 825 33.54 15.98 -7.77
CA ALA A 825 32.26 15.40 -8.12
C ALA A 825 32.39 13.96 -8.60
N SER A 826 31.72 13.07 -7.92
CA SER A 826 31.57 11.65 -8.27
C SER A 826 30.25 11.41 -8.99
N HIS A 827 30.31 10.95 -10.20
CA HIS A 827 29.17 10.55 -11.01
C HIS A 827 29.05 9.02 -11.02
N THR A 828 27.95 8.49 -10.51
CA THR A 828 27.68 7.06 -10.58
C THR A 828 26.47 6.78 -11.46
N GLY A 829 26.77 6.34 -12.68
CA GLY A 829 25.79 5.86 -13.63
C GLY A 829 25.48 4.38 -13.39
N ASN A 830 24.19 4.04 -13.20
CA ASN A 830 23.74 2.66 -13.05
C ASN A 830 22.63 2.34 -14.07
N LEU A 831 22.95 1.48 -15.03
CA LEU A 831 21.98 0.90 -15.96
C LEU A 831 21.55 -0.47 -15.42
N ARG A 832 20.26 -0.62 -15.15
CA ARG A 832 19.67 -1.89 -14.76
C ARG A 832 18.63 -2.35 -15.78
N VAL A 833 18.80 -3.53 -16.32
CA VAL A 833 17.86 -4.19 -17.23
C VAL A 833 17.32 -5.42 -16.52
N SER A 834 16.01 -5.55 -16.44
CA SER A 834 15.35 -6.75 -15.93
C SER A 834 14.32 -7.28 -16.91
N SER A 835 14.27 -8.60 -17.08
CA SER A 835 13.29 -9.28 -17.94
C SER A 835 12.76 -10.49 -17.21
N ASP A 836 11.44 -10.56 -17.08
CA ASP A 836 10.70 -11.71 -16.56
C ASP A 836 9.88 -12.33 -17.68
N ILE A 837 10.01 -13.63 -17.89
CA ILE A 837 9.19 -14.43 -18.80
C ILE A 837 8.63 -15.58 -18.00
N SER A 838 7.30 -15.66 -17.89
CA SER A 838 6.63 -16.72 -17.15
C SER A 838 5.60 -17.40 -18.06
N LEU A 839 5.64 -18.73 -18.08
CA LEU A 839 4.72 -19.58 -18.79
C LEU A 839 4.00 -20.48 -17.77
N ARG A 840 2.67 -20.41 -17.72
CA ARG A 840 1.84 -21.24 -16.85
C ARG A 840 0.86 -22.07 -17.66
N PHE A 841 0.87 -23.38 -17.41
CA PHE A 841 -0.09 -24.34 -17.93
C PHE A 841 -0.99 -24.81 -16.79
N THR A 842 -2.31 -24.64 -16.96
CA THR A 842 -3.30 -25.03 -15.95
C THR A 842 -4.27 -26.05 -16.53
N HIS A 843 -4.32 -27.24 -15.90
CA HIS A 843 -5.21 -28.32 -16.26
C HIS A 843 -5.80 -28.97 -15.00
N LYS A 844 -6.90 -29.73 -15.14
CA LYS A 844 -7.59 -30.37 -13.99
C LYS A 844 -6.71 -31.29 -13.14
N ILE A 845 -5.71 -31.92 -13.78
CA ILE A 845 -4.84 -32.93 -13.15
C ILE A 845 -3.48 -32.33 -12.78
N VAL A 846 -3.02 -31.31 -13.47
CA VAL A 846 -1.68 -30.75 -13.28
C VAL A 846 -1.64 -29.27 -13.58
N ASP A 847 -0.99 -28.52 -12.72
CA ASP A 847 -0.59 -27.12 -12.93
C ASP A 847 0.93 -27.09 -13.05
N ILE A 848 1.46 -26.44 -14.10
CA ILE A 848 2.90 -26.30 -14.35
C ILE A 848 3.21 -24.83 -14.56
N GLY A 849 4.18 -24.31 -13.83
CA GLY A 849 4.71 -22.96 -13.99
C GLY A 849 6.20 -23.01 -14.28
N ILE A 850 6.66 -22.21 -15.24
CA ILE A 850 8.07 -21.97 -15.50
C ILE A 850 8.27 -20.46 -15.60
N LYS A 851 9.21 -19.92 -14.82
CA LYS A 851 9.56 -18.50 -14.85
C LYS A 851 11.07 -18.35 -15.03
N ASN A 852 11.46 -17.51 -15.97
CA ASN A 852 12.84 -17.08 -16.18
C ASN A 852 12.93 -15.57 -15.91
N THR A 853 13.78 -15.20 -14.97
CA THR A 853 14.07 -13.80 -14.62
C THR A 853 15.54 -13.53 -14.92
N ASN A 854 15.81 -12.51 -15.70
CA ASN A 854 17.16 -12.02 -15.96
C ASN A 854 17.27 -10.61 -15.44
N ILE A 855 18.29 -10.34 -14.64
CA ILE A 855 18.63 -9.02 -14.14
C ILE A 855 20.07 -8.75 -14.53
N TYR A 856 20.30 -7.63 -15.19
CA TYR A 856 21.64 -7.17 -15.53
C TYR A 856 21.81 -5.75 -15.02
N SER A 857 22.90 -5.49 -14.31
CA SER A 857 23.25 -4.18 -13.77
C SER A 857 24.67 -3.81 -14.21
N LEU A 858 24.80 -2.66 -14.83
CA LEU A 858 26.06 -2.05 -15.21
C LEU A 858 26.22 -0.78 -14.38
N THR A 859 27.24 -0.73 -13.55
CA THR A 859 27.59 0.45 -12.75
C THR A 859 28.94 1.01 -13.24
N ARG A 860 29.02 2.34 -13.35
CA ARG A 860 30.25 3.05 -13.67
C ARG A 860 30.36 4.28 -12.77
N ASN A 861 31.49 4.47 -12.16
CA ASN A 861 31.83 5.67 -11.39
C ASN A 861 32.87 6.52 -12.13
N SER A 862 32.74 7.85 -12.08
CA SER A 862 33.65 8.78 -12.79
C SER A 862 35.00 8.96 -12.12
N LEU A 863 35.10 8.76 -10.81
CA LEU A 863 36.37 8.92 -10.07
C LEU A 863 37.30 7.75 -10.29
N ASN A 864 36.80 6.57 -10.66
CA ASN A 864 37.60 5.40 -10.87
C ASN A 864 37.16 4.64 -12.13
N ASP A 865 37.90 4.77 -13.21
CA ASP A 865 37.61 4.10 -14.49
C ASP A 865 37.68 2.55 -14.41
N GLN A 866 38.38 2.00 -13.40
CA GLN A 866 38.42 0.56 -13.12
C GLN A 866 37.20 0.05 -12.37
N SER A 867 36.36 0.94 -11.83
CA SER A 867 35.17 0.62 -11.06
C SER A 867 33.98 0.11 -11.87
N LYS A 868 34.18 -0.30 -13.13
CA LYS A 868 33.10 -0.86 -13.97
C LYS A 868 32.65 -2.19 -13.39
N SER A 869 31.48 -2.21 -12.77
CA SER A 869 30.87 -3.41 -12.25
C SER A 869 29.79 -3.94 -13.22
N HIS A 870 29.95 -5.19 -13.65
CA HIS A 870 29.01 -5.91 -14.50
C HIS A 870 28.44 -7.06 -13.71
N ILE A 871 27.19 -6.98 -13.33
CA ILE A 871 26.52 -7.95 -12.48
C ILE A 871 25.28 -8.49 -13.17
N GLY A 872 25.11 -9.80 -13.11
CA GLY A 872 23.96 -10.47 -13.67
C GLY A 872 23.40 -11.52 -12.74
N ASP A 873 22.07 -11.53 -12.60
CA ASP A 873 21.31 -12.61 -11.99
C ASP A 873 20.46 -13.32 -13.05
N TRP A 874 20.63 -14.61 -13.13
CA TRP A 874 19.82 -15.48 -13.97
C TRP A 874 19.05 -16.45 -13.10
N ILE A 875 17.73 -16.26 -13.00
CA ILE A 875 16.87 -17.00 -12.09
C ILE A 875 15.88 -17.81 -12.92
N ILE A 876 15.93 -19.12 -12.81
CA ILE A 876 14.94 -20.03 -13.42
C ILE A 876 14.21 -20.73 -12.30
N THR A 877 12.87 -20.60 -12.28
CA THR A 877 12.03 -21.33 -11.33
C THR A 877 11.01 -22.17 -12.07
N GLY A 878 10.84 -23.41 -11.61
CA GLY A 878 9.79 -24.31 -12.07
C GLY A 878 8.93 -24.77 -10.92
N ASP A 879 7.62 -24.77 -11.08
CA ASP A 879 6.67 -25.33 -10.13
C ASP A 879 5.72 -26.32 -10.82
N VAL A 880 5.42 -27.43 -10.13
CA VAL A 880 4.48 -28.44 -10.60
C VAL A 880 3.58 -28.85 -9.45
N THR A 881 2.27 -28.87 -9.70
CA THR A 881 1.29 -29.41 -8.76
C THR A 881 0.44 -30.47 -9.45
N PHE A 882 0.44 -31.68 -8.93
CA PHE A 882 -0.44 -32.77 -9.37
C PHE A 882 -1.68 -32.84 -8.48
N HIS A 883 -2.86 -32.79 -9.10
CA HIS A 883 -4.16 -32.99 -8.44
C HIS A 883 -4.59 -34.44 -8.64
N LEU A 884 -4.40 -35.26 -7.61
CA LEU A 884 -4.65 -36.69 -7.67
C LEU A 884 -6.06 -37.05 -7.18
N PRO A 885 -6.61 -38.21 -7.55
CA PRO A 885 -7.91 -38.68 -7.04
C PRO A 885 -7.97 -38.72 -5.51
N LYS A 886 -9.17 -38.62 -4.96
CA LYS A 886 -9.43 -38.61 -3.50
C LYS A 886 -8.79 -37.44 -2.77
N ASN A 887 -8.63 -36.26 -3.43
CA ASN A 887 -8.12 -35.01 -2.85
C ASN A 887 -6.69 -35.14 -2.27
N TRP A 888 -5.80 -35.83 -2.97
CA TRP A 888 -4.38 -35.75 -2.77
C TRP A 888 -3.77 -34.73 -3.72
N ASN A 889 -2.86 -33.90 -3.21
CA ASN A 889 -2.03 -33.04 -4.06
C ASN A 889 -0.55 -33.31 -3.76
N ILE A 890 0.26 -33.34 -4.81
CA ILE A 890 1.72 -33.36 -4.70
C ILE A 890 2.23 -32.12 -5.40
N ALA A 891 2.93 -31.27 -4.67
CA ALA A 891 3.50 -30.05 -5.22
C ALA A 891 5.02 -30.01 -4.99
N THR A 892 5.73 -29.53 -5.99
CA THR A 892 7.17 -29.30 -5.91
C THR A 892 7.53 -28.03 -6.65
N ASP A 893 8.50 -27.30 -6.11
CA ASP A 893 9.10 -26.15 -6.76
C ASP A 893 10.63 -26.20 -6.66
N ILE A 894 11.29 -25.89 -7.77
CA ILE A 894 12.73 -25.79 -7.87
C ILE A 894 13.12 -24.46 -8.50
N GLY A 895 14.13 -23.81 -7.91
CA GLY A 895 14.66 -22.55 -8.40
C GLY A 895 16.16 -22.60 -8.46
N PHE A 896 16.72 -22.26 -9.61
CA PHE A 896 18.16 -22.01 -9.79
C PHE A 896 18.40 -20.50 -9.89
N THR A 897 19.36 -19.99 -9.13
CA THR A 897 19.84 -18.60 -9.24
C THR A 897 21.33 -18.63 -9.56
N GLY A 898 21.68 -18.28 -10.79
CA GLY A 898 23.06 -18.05 -11.21
C GLY A 898 23.41 -16.58 -11.06
N ARG A 899 24.50 -16.28 -10.38
CA ARG A 899 25.00 -14.91 -10.13
C ARG A 899 26.37 -14.72 -10.75
N TYR A 900 26.52 -13.65 -11.51
CA TYR A 900 27.75 -13.31 -12.22
C TYR A 900 28.23 -11.92 -11.78
N GLY A 901 29.56 -11.75 -11.61
CA GLY A 901 30.17 -10.46 -11.31
C GLY A 901 30.09 -10.03 -9.85
N TYR A 902 29.71 -10.92 -8.93
CA TYR A 902 29.70 -10.66 -7.50
C TYR A 902 31.11 -10.81 -6.92
N THR A 903 31.73 -9.70 -6.55
CA THR A 903 33.05 -9.68 -5.91
C THR A 903 32.92 -9.95 -4.40
N GLY A 904 33.96 -10.58 -3.80
CA GLY A 904 33.99 -10.84 -2.36
C GLY A 904 32.96 -11.86 -1.83
N VAL A 905 32.19 -12.53 -2.70
CA VAL A 905 31.22 -13.57 -2.34
C VAL A 905 31.71 -14.92 -2.87
N THR A 906 32.04 -15.85 -1.97
CA THR A 906 32.38 -17.23 -2.35
C THR A 906 31.10 -17.98 -2.70
N ASP A 907 31.07 -18.66 -3.85
CA ASP A 907 29.96 -19.48 -4.33
C ASP A 907 28.58 -18.75 -4.29
N PRO A 908 28.36 -17.75 -5.18
CA PRO A 908 27.15 -16.95 -5.14
C PRO A 908 25.90 -17.68 -5.68
N ASN A 909 26.07 -18.78 -6.39
CA ASN A 909 24.96 -19.51 -7.03
C ASN A 909 24.19 -20.36 -6.03
N GLU A 910 22.88 -20.58 -6.28
CA GLU A 910 22.04 -21.38 -5.41
C GLU A 910 21.00 -22.20 -6.19
N VAL A 911 20.64 -23.38 -5.65
CA VAL A 911 19.52 -24.20 -6.08
C VAL A 911 18.62 -24.45 -4.87
N VAL A 912 17.41 -23.89 -4.87
CA VAL A 912 16.43 -24.12 -3.82
C VAL A 912 15.36 -25.06 -4.32
N TRP A 913 15.15 -26.18 -3.65
CA TRP A 913 14.16 -27.20 -3.99
C TRP A 913 13.24 -27.47 -2.81
N ASN A 914 11.92 -27.27 -3.00
CA ASN A 914 10.89 -27.58 -2.00
C ASN A 914 9.92 -28.64 -2.55
N ALA A 915 9.36 -29.45 -1.66
CA ALA A 915 8.35 -30.45 -2.00
C ALA A 915 7.29 -30.56 -0.91
N SER A 916 6.05 -30.84 -1.31
CA SER A 916 4.95 -31.06 -0.38
C SER A 916 3.98 -32.11 -0.87
N ILE A 917 3.31 -32.75 0.09
CA ILE A 917 2.19 -33.65 -0.13
C ILE A 917 1.05 -33.25 0.78
N ASP A 918 -0.13 -33.08 0.20
CA ASP A 918 -1.33 -32.66 0.91
C ASP A 918 -2.42 -33.73 0.79
N LYS A 919 -3.11 -33.97 1.89
CA LYS A 919 -4.32 -34.78 1.92
C LYS A 919 -5.46 -33.97 2.53
N THR A 920 -6.54 -33.80 1.77
CA THR A 920 -7.76 -33.12 2.23
C THR A 920 -8.88 -34.11 2.47
N TRP A 921 -9.55 -33.98 3.64
CA TRP A 921 -10.78 -34.70 4.03
C TRP A 921 -11.82 -33.65 4.40
N ASN A 922 -12.92 -33.59 3.69
CA ASN A 922 -13.99 -32.62 3.97
C ASN A 922 -13.42 -31.23 4.40
N ASN A 923 -13.36 -31.00 5.72
CA ASN A 923 -12.94 -29.75 6.33
C ASN A 923 -11.50 -29.74 6.86
N ALA A 924 -10.77 -30.84 6.77
CA ALA A 924 -9.42 -30.99 7.30
C ALA A 924 -8.40 -31.26 6.21
N THR A 925 -7.23 -30.63 6.31
CA THR A 925 -6.08 -30.88 5.42
C THR A 925 -4.86 -31.18 6.27
N LEU A 926 -4.14 -32.22 5.90
CA LEU A 926 -2.81 -32.54 6.45
C LEU A 926 -1.78 -32.31 5.35
N THR A 927 -0.79 -31.47 5.64
CA THR A 927 0.30 -31.10 4.73
C THR A 927 1.62 -31.52 5.32
N LEU A 928 2.39 -32.33 4.63
CA LEU A 928 3.82 -32.52 4.88
C LEU A 928 4.61 -31.74 3.84
N LYS A 929 5.45 -30.82 4.29
CA LYS A 929 6.28 -30.00 3.40
C LYS A 929 7.73 -30.02 3.87
N VAL A 930 8.64 -30.17 2.91
CA VAL A 930 10.09 -30.07 3.12
C VAL A 930 10.60 -28.86 2.34
N TYR A 931 11.37 -28.04 3.01
CA TYR A 931 11.93 -26.80 2.50
C TYR A 931 13.43 -26.97 2.28
N ASP A 932 13.91 -26.44 1.15
CA ASP A 932 15.32 -26.40 0.77
C ASP A 932 16.00 -27.79 0.88
N LEU A 933 15.46 -28.76 0.13
CA LEU A 933 15.93 -30.16 0.11
C LEU A 933 17.42 -30.30 -0.18
N LEU A 934 18.02 -29.35 -0.88
CA LEU A 934 19.44 -29.37 -1.27
C LEU A 934 20.32 -28.60 -0.28
N HIS A 935 19.74 -27.91 0.71
CA HIS A 935 20.45 -27.07 1.69
C HIS A 935 21.39 -26.06 1.03
N ASP A 936 20.94 -25.43 -0.06
CA ASP A 936 21.76 -24.53 -0.87
C ASP A 936 21.20 -23.11 -0.96
N LYS A 937 20.20 -22.77 -0.15
CA LYS A 937 19.61 -21.42 -0.12
C LYS A 937 20.62 -20.40 0.41
N LYS A 938 20.89 -19.39 -0.41
CA LYS A 938 21.77 -18.25 -0.10
C LYS A 938 20.99 -16.95 -0.27
N ASN A 939 20.98 -16.11 0.75
CA ASN A 939 20.30 -14.82 0.70
C ASN A 939 21.32 -13.73 0.43
N ILE A 940 21.58 -13.41 -0.85
CA ILE A 940 22.58 -12.43 -1.28
C ILE A 940 21.87 -11.26 -1.96
N ILE A 941 22.20 -10.02 -1.52
CA ILE A 941 21.66 -8.76 -2.03
C ILE A 941 22.81 -7.87 -2.49
N GLN A 942 22.61 -7.15 -3.60
CA GLN A 942 23.49 -6.08 -4.04
C GLN A 942 22.82 -4.72 -3.81
N ASN A 943 23.61 -3.76 -3.30
CA ASN A 943 23.25 -2.35 -3.20
C ASN A 943 24.26 -1.49 -3.95
N VAL A 944 23.77 -0.50 -4.71
CA VAL A 944 24.59 0.49 -5.43
C VAL A 944 24.28 1.85 -4.82
N GLY A 945 25.29 2.50 -4.25
CA GLY A 945 25.23 3.86 -3.69
C GLY A 945 25.66 4.92 -4.69
N GLU A 946 25.99 6.10 -4.18
CA GLU A 946 26.46 7.25 -4.95
C GLU A 946 27.96 7.12 -5.30
N ASP A 947 28.72 6.50 -4.41
CA ASP A 947 30.17 6.31 -4.50
C ASP A 947 30.62 4.88 -4.17
N TYR A 948 29.65 3.92 -4.05
CA TYR A 948 29.97 2.56 -3.65
C TYR A 948 29.09 1.48 -4.29
N VAL A 949 29.59 0.27 -4.28
CA VAL A 949 28.83 -0.97 -4.49
C VAL A 949 29.01 -1.88 -3.28
N SER A 950 27.95 -2.51 -2.79
CA SER A 950 28.06 -3.49 -1.71
C SER A 950 27.29 -4.76 -1.98
N TYR A 951 27.82 -5.88 -1.49
CA TYR A 951 27.22 -7.20 -1.51
C TYR A 951 26.98 -7.65 -0.08
N GLN A 952 25.80 -8.14 0.21
CA GLN A 952 25.41 -8.59 1.54
C GLN A 952 24.84 -10.00 1.47
N LYS A 953 25.37 -10.89 2.29
CA LYS A 953 24.87 -12.25 2.47
C LYS A 953 24.27 -12.37 3.87
N PHE A 954 23.06 -12.88 3.95
CA PHE A 954 22.32 -13.07 5.20
C PHE A 954 22.18 -14.55 5.54
N ASN A 955 22.06 -14.86 6.85
CA ASN A 955 21.68 -16.19 7.28
C ASN A 955 20.26 -16.56 6.80
N THR A 956 20.09 -17.85 6.55
CA THR A 956 18.83 -18.45 6.10
C THR A 956 18.38 -19.54 7.06
N LEU A 957 17.11 -19.93 6.97
CA LEU A 957 16.64 -21.17 7.61
C LEU A 957 17.34 -22.37 6.98
N PRO A 958 17.80 -23.36 7.76
CA PRO A 958 18.34 -24.61 7.22
C PRO A 958 17.23 -25.44 6.55
N THR A 959 17.60 -26.59 5.97
CA THR A 959 16.62 -27.57 5.48
C THR A 959 15.77 -28.08 6.62
N TYR A 960 14.46 -27.94 6.51
CA TYR A 960 13.53 -28.41 7.54
C TYR A 960 12.26 -29.04 6.94
N ALA A 961 11.64 -29.91 7.73
CA ALA A 961 10.33 -30.49 7.38
C ALA A 961 9.27 -30.01 8.36
N MET A 962 8.05 -29.84 7.85
CA MET A 962 6.89 -29.45 8.64
C MET A 962 5.67 -30.32 8.31
N LEU A 963 5.03 -30.83 9.34
CA LEU A 963 3.71 -31.43 9.27
C LEU A 963 2.67 -30.44 9.82
N THR A 964 1.78 -29.97 8.94
CA THR A 964 0.78 -28.96 9.28
C THR A 964 -0.63 -29.55 9.15
N PHE A 965 -1.42 -29.44 10.20
CA PHE A 965 -2.84 -29.76 10.20
C PHE A 965 -3.64 -28.47 10.08
N THR A 966 -4.57 -28.40 9.11
CA THR A 966 -5.48 -27.27 8.88
C THR A 966 -6.92 -27.74 8.97
N TYR A 967 -7.72 -27.10 9.80
CA TYR A 967 -9.17 -27.33 9.90
C TYR A 967 -9.92 -26.08 9.43
N LYS A 968 -10.78 -26.24 8.42
CA LYS A 968 -11.63 -25.16 7.87
C LYS A 968 -13.08 -25.41 8.29
N PHE A 969 -13.76 -24.37 8.72
CA PHE A 969 -15.19 -24.46 9.07
C PHE A 969 -15.97 -23.32 8.42
N ASN A 970 -17.20 -23.64 8.05
CA ASN A 970 -18.11 -22.72 7.40
C ASN A 970 -19.55 -23.05 7.84
N ARG A 971 -20.10 -22.23 8.74
CA ARG A 971 -21.46 -22.35 9.27
C ARG A 971 -22.27 -21.12 8.89
N MET A 972 -22.70 -21.04 7.65
CA MET A 972 -23.46 -19.93 7.09
C MET A 972 -24.94 -20.30 6.96
N GLY A 973 -25.86 -19.36 7.19
CA GLY A 973 -27.29 -19.50 6.93
C GLY A 973 -28.16 -20.05 8.08
N GLY A 974 -27.64 -20.23 9.31
CA GLY A 974 -28.41 -20.86 10.42
C GLY A 974 -28.46 -20.16 11.77
N LEU A 975 -27.81 -19.00 11.92
CA LEU A 975 -27.80 -18.28 13.21
C LEU A 975 -29.02 -17.36 13.33
N LYS A 976 -29.99 -17.72 14.20
CA LYS A 976 -30.96 -16.74 14.71
C LYS A 976 -30.21 -15.64 15.44
N ALA A 977 -30.55 -14.39 15.14
CA ALA A 977 -29.89 -13.21 15.70
C ALA A 977 -30.07 -13.13 17.23
N LYS A 978 -29.22 -13.80 17.97
CA LYS A 978 -28.87 -13.43 19.32
C LYS A 978 -27.77 -12.40 19.24
N GLY A 979 -27.83 -11.33 20.04
CA GLY A 979 -26.79 -10.29 20.02
C GLY A 979 -25.37 -10.87 20.19
N ALA A 980 -24.35 -10.15 19.76
CA ALA A 980 -22.94 -10.61 19.77
C ALA A 980 -22.48 -11.16 21.15
N ALA A 981 -23.03 -10.64 22.27
CA ALA A 981 -22.78 -11.12 23.60
C ALA A 981 -23.35 -12.54 23.84
N GLY A 982 -24.55 -12.84 23.32
CA GLY A 982 -25.14 -14.18 23.46
C GLY A 982 -24.42 -15.24 22.61
N PHE A 983 -23.79 -14.83 21.50
CA PHE A 983 -22.99 -15.72 20.68
C PHE A 983 -21.64 -16.07 21.32
N MET A 984 -20.98 -15.10 21.97
CA MET A 984 -19.75 -15.35 22.71
C MET A 984 -20.02 -16.29 23.93
N GLN A 985 -21.15 -16.12 24.57
CA GLN A 985 -21.54 -16.99 25.70
C GLN A 985 -21.79 -18.43 25.25
N ASP A 986 -22.48 -18.65 24.12
CA ASP A 986 -22.70 -19.98 23.53
C ASP A 986 -21.37 -20.64 23.06
N MET A 987 -20.35 -19.84 22.66
CA MET A 987 -19.01 -20.38 22.33
C MET A 987 -18.20 -20.77 23.57
N ILE A 988 -18.34 -20.04 24.67
CA ILE A 988 -17.66 -20.34 25.95
C ILE A 988 -18.33 -21.53 26.64
N GLU A 989 -19.65 -21.61 26.58
CA GLU A 989 -20.41 -22.72 27.17
C GLU A 989 -20.43 -24.01 26.32
N GLY A 990 -20.21 -23.90 24.99
CA GLY A 990 -20.18 -25.06 24.06
C GLY A 990 -18.88 -25.87 24.06
N GLY A 991 -17.86 -25.47 24.78
CA GLY A 991 -16.54 -26.14 24.86
C GLY A 991 -16.36 -27.15 25.97
N GLY A 992 -17.39 -27.39 26.81
CA GLY A 992 -17.34 -28.44 27.85
C GLY A 992 -17.89 -29.80 27.37
N PRO A 993 -17.30 -30.92 27.79
CA PRO A 993 -17.85 -32.23 27.44
C PRO A 993 -19.26 -32.35 27.99
N ARG A 994 -20.23 -32.69 27.12
CA ARG A 994 -21.60 -32.99 27.53
C ARG A 994 -21.59 -34.11 28.54
N PRO A 995 -22.27 -34.01 29.73
CA PRO A 995 -22.42 -35.12 30.62
C PRO A 995 -23.27 -36.21 29.94
N MET A 996 -22.78 -37.43 29.95
CA MET A 996 -23.57 -38.60 29.54
C MET A 996 -24.74 -38.79 30.52
N PRO A 997 -25.93 -39.13 30.06
CA PRO A 997 -27.04 -39.42 30.96
C PRO A 997 -26.82 -40.75 31.68
N GLY A 998 -26.84 -40.71 33.02
CA GLY A 998 -27.08 -41.84 33.93
C GLY A 998 -25.88 -42.69 34.27
N GLY A 999 -25.12 -42.29 35.26
CA GLY A 999 -24.20 -43.13 36.01
C GLY A 999 -24.00 -42.53 37.40
N THR A 1000 -24.49 -43.18 38.42
CA THR A 1000 -24.24 -42.84 39.83
C THR A 1000 -22.76 -42.86 40.15
N PRO A 1001 -22.18 -41.88 40.90
CA PRO A 1001 -20.77 -41.88 41.24
C PRO A 1001 -20.47 -42.95 42.33
N PRO A 1002 -19.31 -43.61 42.26
CA PRO A 1002 -18.86 -44.51 43.35
C PRO A 1002 -18.39 -43.68 44.55
N PRO A 1003 -18.50 -44.24 45.77
CA PRO A 1003 -18.18 -43.56 47.04
C PRO A 1003 -16.65 -43.37 47.17
N MET A 1004 -16.24 -42.20 47.68
CA MET A 1004 -14.85 -41.95 48.05
C MET A 1004 -14.35 -42.86 49.18
N PRO A 1005 -13.07 -43.30 49.13
CA PRO A 1005 -12.44 -43.93 50.31
C PRO A 1005 -12.03 -42.87 51.33
N PRO A 1006 -12.02 -43.21 52.60
CA PRO A 1006 -11.69 -42.31 53.71
C PRO A 1006 -10.18 -42.10 53.84
N ARG A 1007 -9.79 -40.86 54.07
CA ARG A 1007 -8.51 -40.21 54.44
C ARG A 1007 -7.19 -40.88 54.03
#